data_cbe4898eb4fd76a452d3823cc9094ed2
#
_entry.id   cbe4898eb4fd76a452d3823cc9094ed2
#
_cell.length_a   1.000
_cell.length_b   1.000
_cell.length_c   1.000
_cell.angle_alpha   90.00
_cell.angle_beta   90.00
_cell.angle_gamma   90.00
#
_symmetry.space_group_name_H-M   'P 1'
#
loop_
_entity.id
_entity.type
_entity.pdbx_description
1 polymer ?
#
loop_
_entity_poly.entity_id
_entity_poly.type
_entity_poly.pdbx_seq_one_letter_code
_entity_poly.pdbx_strand_id
1 'polypeptide(L)'
;MTVTGTRIRGGSTPSPVITIGSEQIKQEGFTDLGEVIRSVPQNFSGGQNPGVVVGATLGSGGIANQNFAGGSALNLRGLGPDATLTLLNGRRLSYGGFAQAVDISAIPVEAVDRIEIVPDGASAIYGSDAVGGVGNVILKRDYEGVTVGARYGGATEGGLGTREYNVTAGTVWSSGGLIATYKNTSADPVYARQRDYADDMFDPTTLYPGSDLHSGLVSLHQSIGDSVEFQLDAFRTRRRQDTYPHNTRLSRSYYRIAAESATSLISPSVQIYLAGDWTLSIDGSWSRDEGTQDQSQVDIATGTRATVFHSCSCNHAFSYAIGAEGPLFSLPGGDARLAVGAGARRNAFVQSNDLTGTNYADGDESSRFAYAEFSLPLVGQGSGFAGVRRLELTAAVRGEDHDSFGRVTTPKLGLVYGPTDDFTLKASWGKSFKAPTLFQLYQTQNAALDSASYYGGVGYGPDAAILSVSGGNPNLDAERATTWTVSSAFHPEALPGLEAELTWFDIDYTDRVVQPITDYAHALGNPRYAQFIDYSPTAQGIGGVLDSADAFYNFTGKPYDPGDVAAIVYGQYVNVARQRIKGVDLSPSYRFDLQSGRLTIRGSATWLDSSQQNGVAQSAYDIAGTIFNPAKVKGRLGAVWGQGRFVASAFVNYTSGVTDTVNKRKTASFTTVDTTLHYATGSHGGALSGLDFALSVQNLFNRSPPLYAAASLDAPPYDSTNYSAIGRFLSFSVSKHW
;
A
#
# COMPACT_ATOMS: atom_id res chain seq x y z
N MET A 1 -5.29 1.50 25.69
CA MET A 1 -5.20 1.40 24.21
C MET A 1 -3.79 1.79 23.78
N THR A 2 -3.21 1.06 22.84
CA THR A 2 -1.91 1.40 22.24
C THR A 2 -2.20 2.12 20.93
N VAL A 3 -1.57 3.26 20.69
CA VAL A 3 -1.67 4.01 19.43
C VAL A 3 -0.63 3.43 18.46
N THR A 4 -0.93 3.38 17.17
CA THR A 4 0.04 2.93 16.17
C THR A 4 1.27 3.85 16.17
N GLY A 5 2.47 3.27 16.15
CA GLY A 5 3.75 3.99 16.22
C GLY A 5 4.47 3.88 17.56
N THR A 6 3.87 3.25 18.55
CA THR A 6 4.51 2.90 19.85
C THR A 6 3.96 1.57 20.38
N ARG A 7 4.74 0.87 21.20
CA ARG A 7 4.30 -0.32 21.95
C ARG A 7 3.97 -0.01 23.41
N ILE A 8 4.16 1.25 23.81
CA ILE A 8 3.89 1.70 25.17
C ILE A 8 2.42 2.09 25.33
N ARG A 9 1.73 1.52 26.29
CA ARG A 9 0.32 1.83 26.60
C ARG A 9 0.19 3.24 27.13
N GLY A 10 -0.72 4.02 26.50
CA GLY A 10 -0.93 5.42 26.88
C GLY A 10 0.23 6.35 26.54
N GLY A 11 1.28 5.84 25.92
CA GLY A 11 2.40 6.64 25.44
C GLY A 11 1.99 7.53 24.27
N SER A 12 2.68 8.64 24.10
CA SER A 12 2.56 9.48 22.93
C SER A 12 3.52 9.00 21.82
N THR A 13 3.12 9.15 20.58
CA THR A 13 4.03 8.93 19.45
C THR A 13 4.62 10.25 18.97
N PRO A 14 5.96 10.33 18.79
CA PRO A 14 6.60 11.50 18.22
C PRO A 14 6.33 11.64 16.70
N SER A 15 5.89 10.58 16.06
CA SER A 15 5.50 10.59 14.65
C SER A 15 4.07 11.11 14.49
N PRO A 16 3.74 11.79 13.35
CA PRO A 16 2.36 12.13 13.04
C PRO A 16 1.50 10.87 12.86
N VAL A 17 0.24 10.93 13.29
CA VAL A 17 -0.73 9.83 13.13
C VAL A 17 -1.99 10.40 12.49
N ILE A 18 -2.37 9.83 11.35
CA ILE A 18 -3.63 10.10 10.70
C ILE A 18 -4.62 9.05 11.18
N THR A 19 -5.66 9.47 11.89
CA THR A 19 -6.72 8.58 12.39
C THR A 19 -8.00 8.84 11.64
N ILE A 20 -8.57 7.81 11.03
CA ILE A 20 -9.84 7.85 10.30
C ILE A 20 -10.80 6.86 10.96
N GLY A 21 -11.72 7.38 11.77
CA GLY A 21 -12.70 6.57 12.50
C GLY A 21 -13.87 6.10 11.64
N SER A 22 -14.57 5.07 12.09
CA SER A 22 -15.74 4.48 11.40
C SER A 22 -16.85 5.51 11.12
N GLU A 23 -17.08 6.44 12.03
CA GLU A 23 -18.05 7.52 11.81
C GLU A 23 -17.62 8.45 10.68
N GLN A 24 -16.34 8.80 10.59
CA GLN A 24 -15.80 9.59 9.48
C GLN A 24 -15.92 8.84 8.14
N ILE A 25 -15.59 7.55 8.12
CA ILE A 25 -15.72 6.68 6.93
C ILE A 25 -17.16 6.72 6.41
N LYS A 26 -18.13 6.59 7.33
CA LYS A 26 -19.55 6.64 7.04
C LYS A 26 -19.97 8.03 6.51
N GLN A 27 -19.62 9.13 7.20
CA GLN A 27 -19.98 10.49 6.82
C GLN A 27 -19.44 10.89 5.44
N GLU A 28 -18.29 10.38 5.03
CA GLU A 28 -17.70 10.63 3.72
C GLU A 28 -18.20 9.66 2.63
N GLY A 29 -19.03 8.68 3.01
CA GLY A 29 -19.67 7.74 2.08
C GLY A 29 -18.73 6.66 1.53
N PHE A 30 -17.60 6.42 2.19
CA PHE A 30 -16.70 5.33 1.82
C PHE A 30 -17.30 3.98 2.21
N THR A 31 -17.14 2.99 1.34
CA THR A 31 -17.73 1.66 1.50
C THR A 31 -16.67 0.56 1.53
N ASP A 32 -15.45 0.86 1.16
CA ASP A 32 -14.30 -0.01 1.35
C ASP A 32 -13.05 0.79 1.80
N LEU A 33 -12.09 0.09 2.41
CA LEU A 33 -10.88 0.73 2.92
C LEU A 33 -9.93 1.20 1.80
N GLY A 34 -10.07 0.67 0.60
CA GLY A 34 -9.36 1.15 -0.58
C GLY A 34 -9.79 2.58 -0.96
N GLU A 35 -11.10 2.89 -0.88
CA GLU A 35 -11.60 4.27 -1.05
C GLU A 35 -11.02 5.20 0.03
N VAL A 36 -11.00 4.73 1.30
CA VAL A 36 -10.43 5.50 2.42
C VAL A 36 -8.97 5.84 2.18
N ILE A 37 -8.11 4.86 1.86
CA ILE A 37 -6.67 5.13 1.66
C ILE A 37 -6.40 5.99 0.43
N ARG A 38 -7.22 5.89 -0.64
CA ARG A 38 -7.10 6.76 -1.81
C ARG A 38 -7.47 8.22 -1.51
N SER A 39 -8.29 8.46 -0.49
CA SER A 39 -8.65 9.81 -0.03
C SER A 39 -7.53 10.50 0.77
N VAL A 40 -6.54 9.75 1.24
CA VAL A 40 -5.40 10.27 2.01
C VAL A 40 -4.34 10.85 1.06
N PRO A 41 -4.03 12.17 1.10
CA PRO A 41 -3.07 12.78 0.18
C PRO A 41 -1.65 12.21 0.26
N GLN A 42 -1.22 11.73 1.44
CA GLN A 42 0.08 11.08 1.67
C GLN A 42 0.20 9.71 0.99
N ASN A 43 -0.93 9.13 0.58
CA ASN A 43 -0.97 7.85 -0.12
C ASN A 43 -0.98 8.06 -1.64
N PHE A 44 -0.09 7.38 -2.35
CA PHE A 44 -0.06 7.35 -3.80
C PHE A 44 -1.00 6.26 -4.32
N SER A 45 -1.83 6.60 -5.32
CA SER A 45 -2.80 5.65 -5.87
C SER A 45 -2.21 4.65 -6.87
N GLY A 46 -0.96 4.84 -7.27
CA GLY A 46 -0.19 3.84 -8.01
C GLY A 46 0.23 2.67 -7.11
N GLY A 47 0.86 1.68 -7.70
CA GLY A 47 1.12 0.40 -7.05
C GLY A 47 -0.09 -0.52 -7.25
N GLN A 48 -0.36 -1.38 -6.30
CA GLN A 48 -1.41 -2.38 -6.37
C GLN A 48 -2.79 -1.79 -6.05
N ASN A 49 -3.35 -0.96 -6.95
CA ASN A 49 -4.68 -0.36 -6.80
C ASN A 49 -5.56 -0.60 -8.04
N PRO A 50 -6.89 -0.78 -7.89
CA PRO A 50 -7.80 -0.95 -9.01
C PRO A 50 -7.81 0.28 -9.93
N GLY A 51 -7.95 0.05 -11.24
CA GLY A 51 -7.96 1.11 -12.24
C GLY A 51 -6.56 1.51 -12.72
N VAL A 52 -5.50 1.02 -12.10
CA VAL A 52 -4.15 1.07 -12.67
C VAL A 52 -4.09 0.04 -13.80
N VAL A 53 -3.83 0.52 -15.01
CA VAL A 53 -3.89 -0.31 -16.22
C VAL A 53 -2.75 -1.32 -16.25
N VAL A 54 -3.06 -2.56 -16.59
CA VAL A 54 -2.10 -3.65 -16.70
C VAL A 54 -1.22 -3.45 -17.95
N GLY A 55 0.09 -3.46 -17.77
CA GLY A 55 1.07 -3.36 -18.85
C GLY A 55 2.22 -2.41 -18.51
N ALA A 56 3.41 -2.96 -18.29
CA ALA A 56 4.59 -2.19 -17.86
C ALA A 56 5.02 -1.10 -18.86
N THR A 57 4.79 -1.33 -20.14
CA THR A 57 5.16 -0.41 -21.22
C THR A 57 4.04 0.52 -21.66
N LEU A 58 2.81 0.34 -21.17
CA LEU A 58 1.61 0.81 -21.85
C LEU A 58 0.63 1.58 -20.95
N GLY A 59 1.07 2.15 -19.82
CA GLY A 59 0.17 3.03 -19.07
C GLY A 59 0.27 2.98 -17.56
N SER A 60 1.17 2.17 -16.99
CA SER A 60 1.38 2.11 -15.54
C SER A 60 2.81 2.41 -15.09
N GLY A 61 3.75 2.59 -16.02
CA GLY A 61 5.13 3.00 -15.72
C GLY A 61 6.03 1.95 -15.06
N GLY A 62 5.58 0.73 -14.85
CA GLY A 62 6.41 -0.33 -14.28
C GLY A 62 5.64 -1.47 -13.64
N ILE A 63 6.33 -2.57 -13.37
CA ILE A 63 5.77 -3.80 -12.79
C ILE A 63 5.14 -3.51 -11.41
N ALA A 64 5.75 -2.66 -10.59
CA ALA A 64 5.26 -2.33 -9.25
C ALA A 64 3.87 -1.67 -9.25
N ASN A 65 3.45 -1.05 -10.35
CA ASN A 65 2.15 -0.42 -10.49
C ASN A 65 1.07 -1.36 -11.06
N GLN A 66 1.45 -2.55 -11.54
CA GLN A 66 0.48 -3.49 -12.12
C GLN A 66 -0.33 -4.20 -11.04
N ASN A 67 -1.66 -4.11 -11.16
CA ASN A 67 -2.57 -4.77 -10.25
C ASN A 67 -3.37 -5.88 -10.95
N PHE A 68 -2.94 -7.12 -10.80
CA PHE A 68 -3.62 -8.27 -11.38
C PHE A 68 -4.76 -8.81 -10.50
N ALA A 69 -4.70 -8.57 -9.19
CA ALA A 69 -5.64 -9.15 -8.23
C ALA A 69 -6.85 -8.25 -7.89
N GLY A 70 -6.85 -6.99 -8.33
CA GLY A 70 -7.93 -6.03 -8.10
C GLY A 70 -8.02 -5.47 -6.68
N GLY A 71 -7.07 -5.76 -5.83
CA GLY A 71 -6.98 -5.23 -4.47
C GLY A 71 -6.52 -3.78 -4.40
N SER A 72 -6.58 -3.19 -3.21
CA SER A 72 -6.03 -1.88 -2.90
C SER A 72 -4.99 -1.99 -1.80
N ALA A 73 -3.77 -1.49 -2.06
CA ALA A 73 -2.68 -1.46 -1.09
C ALA A 73 -2.30 -0.03 -0.73
N LEU A 74 -1.81 0.14 0.50
CA LEU A 74 -1.16 1.37 0.91
C LEU A 74 0.18 1.53 0.18
N ASN A 75 0.45 2.77 -0.24
CA ASN A 75 1.71 3.17 -0.87
C ASN A 75 2.06 4.58 -0.41
N LEU A 76 2.52 4.67 0.83
CA LEU A 76 2.81 5.95 1.47
C LEU A 76 3.99 6.63 0.79
N ARG A 77 3.80 7.91 0.42
CA ARG A 77 4.79 8.77 -0.25
C ARG A 77 5.31 8.21 -1.59
N GLY A 78 4.64 7.18 -2.13
CA GLY A 78 5.04 6.55 -3.40
C GLY A 78 6.33 5.73 -3.34
N LEU A 79 6.70 5.24 -2.15
CA LEU A 79 7.90 4.42 -1.96
C LEU A 79 7.73 2.97 -2.41
N GLY A 80 6.51 2.55 -2.65
CA GLY A 80 6.11 1.20 -3.01
C GLY A 80 5.15 0.58 -1.99
N PRO A 81 4.24 -0.29 -2.42
CA PRO A 81 3.37 -1.02 -1.51
C PRO A 81 4.16 -2.00 -0.62
N ASP A 82 5.28 -2.50 -1.10
CA ASP A 82 6.25 -3.35 -0.41
C ASP A 82 7.14 -2.60 0.60
N ALA A 83 7.15 -1.25 0.56
CA ALA A 83 7.82 -0.39 1.53
C ALA A 83 6.84 0.27 2.53
N THR A 84 5.56 -0.13 2.50
CA THR A 84 4.49 0.35 3.38
C THR A 84 3.85 -0.82 4.11
N LEU A 85 4.00 -0.86 5.43
CA LEU A 85 3.50 -1.96 6.24
C LEU A 85 2.00 -1.82 6.52
N THR A 86 1.20 -2.83 6.17
CA THR A 86 -0.22 -2.92 6.52
C THR A 86 -0.45 -3.95 7.61
N LEU A 87 -1.21 -3.55 8.65
CA LEU A 87 -1.52 -4.36 9.82
C LEU A 87 -3.04 -4.46 10.04
N LEU A 88 -3.48 -5.57 10.63
CA LEU A 88 -4.81 -5.76 11.21
C LEU A 88 -4.65 -6.00 12.72
N ASN A 89 -5.22 -5.13 13.57
CA ASN A 89 -5.03 -5.14 15.02
C ASN A 89 -3.55 -5.28 15.45
N GLY A 90 -2.64 -4.62 14.71
CA GLY A 90 -1.20 -4.70 14.95
C GLY A 90 -0.51 -5.98 14.44
N ARG A 91 -1.22 -6.87 13.73
CA ARG A 91 -0.70 -8.13 13.17
C ARG A 91 -0.48 -8.01 11.67
N ARG A 92 0.61 -8.59 11.18
CA ARG A 92 0.90 -8.64 9.75
C ARG A 92 -0.02 -9.63 9.03
N LEU A 93 -0.48 -9.23 7.85
CA LEU A 93 -1.13 -10.12 6.89
C LEU A 93 -0.07 -10.72 5.96
N SER A 94 -0.41 -11.83 5.29
CA SER A 94 0.39 -12.34 4.18
C SER A 94 0.43 -11.33 3.05
N TYR A 95 1.55 -11.26 2.36
CA TYR A 95 1.65 -10.47 1.15
C TYR A 95 0.80 -11.09 0.04
N GLY A 96 0.25 -10.24 -0.84
CA GLY A 96 -0.43 -10.63 -2.06
C GLY A 96 0.47 -10.52 -3.27
N GLY A 97 0.49 -11.55 -4.10
CA GLY A 97 1.25 -11.60 -5.36
C GLY A 97 2.77 -11.46 -5.18
N PHE A 98 3.46 -11.21 -6.30
CA PHE A 98 4.92 -11.04 -6.33
C PHE A 98 5.38 -9.63 -5.88
N ALA A 99 4.50 -8.63 -5.92
CA ALA A 99 4.79 -7.25 -5.51
C ALA A 99 4.70 -7.03 -3.99
N GLN A 100 4.42 -8.07 -3.22
CA GLN A 100 4.30 -8.05 -1.76
C GLN A 100 3.35 -6.97 -1.22
N ALA A 101 2.25 -6.75 -1.91
CA ALA A 101 1.22 -5.79 -1.51
C ALA A 101 0.16 -6.47 -0.62
N VAL A 102 -0.41 -5.75 0.33
CA VAL A 102 -1.52 -6.23 1.18
C VAL A 102 -2.81 -5.55 0.74
N ASP A 103 -3.82 -6.34 0.34
CA ASP A 103 -5.13 -5.81 -0.04
C ASP A 103 -5.95 -5.39 1.18
N ILE A 104 -5.91 -4.10 1.50
CA ILE A 104 -6.69 -3.52 2.60
C ILE A 104 -8.19 -3.44 2.26
N SER A 105 -8.55 -3.33 0.97
CA SER A 105 -9.95 -3.18 0.54
C SER A 105 -10.80 -4.44 0.73
N ALA A 106 -10.14 -5.57 0.96
CA ALA A 106 -10.82 -6.82 1.25
C ALA A 106 -11.32 -6.92 2.71
N ILE A 107 -10.82 -6.08 3.62
CA ILE A 107 -11.27 -6.05 5.03
C ILE A 107 -12.65 -5.37 5.09
N PRO A 108 -13.70 -6.03 5.64
CA PRO A 108 -15.03 -5.45 5.74
C PRO A 108 -15.03 -4.19 6.60
N VAL A 109 -15.39 -3.05 6.02
CA VAL A 109 -15.40 -1.74 6.71
C VAL A 109 -16.37 -1.73 7.90
N GLU A 110 -17.38 -2.56 7.88
CA GLU A 110 -18.40 -2.71 8.91
C GLU A 110 -17.83 -3.21 10.25
N ALA A 111 -16.74 -4.01 10.20
CA ALA A 111 -16.02 -4.50 11.37
C ALA A 111 -14.94 -3.51 11.88
N VAL A 112 -14.66 -2.44 11.14
CA VAL A 112 -13.57 -1.52 11.46
C VAL A 112 -14.04 -0.44 12.44
N ASP A 113 -13.25 -0.20 13.49
CA ASP A 113 -13.38 0.94 14.39
C ASP A 113 -12.70 2.18 13.80
N ARG A 114 -11.44 2.00 13.35
CA ARG A 114 -10.64 3.06 12.74
C ARG A 114 -9.45 2.51 11.97
N ILE A 115 -8.90 3.37 11.12
CA ILE A 115 -7.58 3.16 10.51
C ILE A 115 -6.64 4.19 11.10
N GLU A 116 -5.46 3.76 11.54
CA GLU A 116 -4.35 4.61 11.95
C GLU A 116 -3.22 4.51 10.94
N ILE A 117 -2.80 5.64 10.37
CA ILE A 117 -1.71 5.70 9.39
C ILE A 117 -0.60 6.56 9.97
N VAL A 118 0.60 6.00 10.07
CA VAL A 118 1.83 6.67 10.50
C VAL A 118 2.73 6.83 9.28
N PRO A 119 2.75 8.01 8.61
CA PRO A 119 3.58 8.24 7.42
C PRO A 119 5.02 8.61 7.80
N ASP A 120 5.68 7.77 8.60
CA ASP A 120 7.02 7.93 9.13
C ASP A 120 7.72 6.58 9.25
N GLY A 121 9.04 6.52 9.11
CA GLY A 121 9.82 5.30 9.27
C GLY A 121 9.57 4.64 10.64
N ALA A 122 9.12 3.38 10.63
CA ALA A 122 8.67 2.68 11.83
C ALA A 122 9.29 1.28 12.03
N SER A 123 10.42 0.98 11.35
CA SER A 123 11.05 -0.34 11.46
C SER A 123 11.59 -0.65 12.84
N ALA A 124 11.94 0.36 13.66
CA ALA A 124 12.33 0.17 15.06
C ALA A 124 11.19 -0.43 15.92
N ILE A 125 9.93 -0.20 15.53
CA ILE A 125 8.75 -0.69 16.23
C ILE A 125 8.23 -1.99 15.59
N TYR A 126 8.14 -2.04 14.25
CA TYR A 126 7.43 -3.09 13.52
C TYR A 126 8.32 -3.99 12.66
N GLY A 127 9.60 -3.63 12.43
CA GLY A 127 10.54 -4.38 11.61
C GLY A 127 10.50 -4.01 10.14
N SER A 128 10.93 -4.92 9.26
CA SER A 128 10.99 -4.75 7.81
C SER A 128 9.71 -4.13 7.21
N ASP A 129 9.83 -3.46 6.06
CA ASP A 129 8.77 -2.93 5.20
C ASP A 129 8.10 -1.64 5.71
N ALA A 130 8.40 -1.20 6.93
CA ALA A 130 7.89 0.04 7.50
C ALA A 130 8.79 1.25 7.16
N VAL A 131 9.17 1.41 5.88
CA VAL A 131 10.03 2.51 5.39
C VAL A 131 9.21 3.76 5.11
N GLY A 132 8.18 3.64 4.26
CA GLY A 132 7.24 4.72 3.95
C GLY A 132 6.25 5.01 5.07
N GLY A 133 6.07 4.04 5.94
CA GLY A 133 5.17 4.14 7.08
C GLY A 133 4.39 2.86 7.36
N VAL A 134 3.37 2.99 8.21
CA VAL A 134 2.52 1.90 8.67
C VAL A 134 1.06 2.31 8.57
N GLY A 135 0.21 1.44 8.05
CA GLY A 135 -1.24 1.53 8.17
C GLY A 135 -1.77 0.38 9.02
N ASN A 136 -2.51 0.68 10.06
CA ASN A 136 -3.07 -0.31 10.97
C ASN A 136 -4.59 -0.20 10.98
N VAL A 137 -5.26 -1.26 10.55
CA VAL A 137 -6.72 -1.41 10.63
C VAL A 137 -7.06 -1.95 12.01
N ILE A 138 -7.81 -1.18 12.79
CA ILE A 138 -8.24 -1.55 14.12
C ILE A 138 -9.71 -1.95 14.06
N LEU A 139 -10.01 -3.16 14.50
CA LEU A 139 -11.36 -3.70 14.50
C LEU A 139 -12.17 -3.18 15.70
N LYS A 140 -13.47 -3.15 15.55
CA LYS A 140 -14.41 -2.94 16.65
C LYS A 140 -14.22 -4.06 17.68
N ARG A 141 -14.09 -3.68 18.94
CA ARG A 141 -13.96 -4.63 20.04
C ARG A 141 -15.32 -5.20 20.43
N ASP A 142 -16.27 -4.31 20.63
CA ASP A 142 -17.62 -4.63 21.09
C ASP A 142 -18.63 -4.24 20.02
N TYR A 143 -19.54 -5.15 19.76
CA TYR A 143 -20.67 -4.95 18.87
C TYR A 143 -21.87 -5.74 19.37
N GLU A 144 -23.02 -5.11 19.49
CA GLU A 144 -24.24 -5.75 19.96
C GLU A 144 -25.35 -5.62 18.91
N GLY A 145 -26.04 -6.70 18.63
CA GLY A 145 -27.11 -6.76 17.66
C GLY A 145 -26.67 -7.25 16.27
N VAL A 146 -27.55 -7.01 15.30
CA VAL A 146 -27.36 -7.43 13.91
C VAL A 146 -27.60 -6.23 12.99
N THR A 147 -26.67 -5.97 12.06
CA THR A 147 -26.86 -5.04 10.97
C THR A 147 -26.83 -5.76 9.63
N VAL A 148 -27.82 -5.48 8.80
CA VAL A 148 -27.85 -5.93 7.39
C VAL A 148 -27.84 -4.71 6.51
N GLY A 149 -26.99 -4.70 5.51
CA GLY A 149 -26.84 -3.60 4.55
C GLY A 149 -26.90 -4.04 3.11
N ALA A 150 -27.37 -3.15 2.24
CA ALA A 150 -27.33 -3.30 0.80
C ALA A 150 -26.95 -1.97 0.14
N ARG A 151 -26.18 -2.02 -0.95
CA ARG A 151 -25.81 -0.85 -1.77
C ARG A 151 -25.95 -1.22 -3.25
N TYR A 152 -26.38 -0.22 -4.01
CA TYR A 152 -26.37 -0.24 -5.47
C TYR A 152 -25.77 1.06 -6.02
N GLY A 153 -24.92 0.96 -7.04
CA GLY A 153 -24.33 2.16 -7.67
C GLY A 153 -23.85 1.88 -9.09
N GLY A 154 -23.39 2.95 -9.77
CA GLY A 154 -22.85 2.85 -11.12
C GLY A 154 -22.32 4.18 -11.63
N ALA A 155 -21.43 4.11 -12.64
CA ALA A 155 -20.93 5.29 -13.33
C ALA A 155 -21.97 5.80 -14.34
N THR A 156 -22.15 7.13 -14.40
CA THR A 156 -23.20 7.73 -15.25
C THR A 156 -22.91 7.63 -16.76
N GLU A 157 -21.66 7.42 -17.12
CA GLU A 157 -21.24 7.16 -18.51
C GLU A 157 -21.18 5.67 -18.83
N GLY A 158 -21.70 4.82 -17.93
CA GLY A 158 -21.70 3.37 -18.04
C GLY A 158 -20.52 2.69 -17.37
N GLY A 159 -20.69 1.41 -17.07
CA GLY A 159 -19.77 0.58 -16.31
C GLY A 159 -19.87 0.76 -14.81
N LEU A 160 -19.11 -0.02 -14.09
CA LEU A 160 -19.01 -0.05 -12.62
C LEU A 160 -20.37 -0.22 -11.91
N GLY A 161 -21.33 -0.93 -12.56
CA GLY A 161 -22.57 -1.33 -11.90
C GLY A 161 -22.22 -2.17 -10.69
N THR A 162 -22.34 -1.57 -9.47
CA THR A 162 -21.90 -2.17 -8.21
C THR A 162 -23.09 -2.61 -7.39
N ARG A 163 -23.02 -3.84 -6.88
CA ARG A 163 -23.99 -4.43 -5.95
C ARG A 163 -23.23 -4.90 -4.73
N GLU A 164 -23.66 -4.48 -3.56
CA GLU A 164 -23.03 -4.86 -2.32
C GLU A 164 -24.08 -5.30 -1.31
N TYR A 165 -23.76 -6.37 -0.57
CA TYR A 165 -24.56 -6.89 0.54
C TYR A 165 -23.63 -7.18 1.70
N ASN A 166 -24.03 -6.79 2.91
CA ASN A 166 -23.27 -7.10 4.11
C ASN A 166 -24.19 -7.50 5.26
N VAL A 167 -23.64 -8.30 6.16
CA VAL A 167 -24.24 -8.63 7.44
C VAL A 167 -23.15 -8.58 8.50
N THR A 168 -23.43 -7.87 9.59
CA THR A 168 -22.57 -7.81 10.77
C THR A 168 -23.42 -8.17 11.97
N ALA A 169 -22.99 -9.14 12.74
CA ALA A 169 -23.64 -9.59 13.96
C ALA A 169 -22.63 -9.63 15.10
N GLY A 170 -23.06 -9.31 16.29
CA GLY A 170 -22.22 -9.39 17.47
C GLY A 170 -23.01 -9.49 18.75
N THR A 171 -22.30 -9.90 19.79
CA THR A 171 -22.82 -9.96 21.14
C THR A 171 -21.73 -9.66 22.14
N VAL A 172 -22.13 -9.03 23.23
CA VAL A 172 -21.24 -8.65 24.33
C VAL A 172 -21.76 -9.33 25.60
N TRP A 173 -20.87 -9.91 26.37
CA TRP A 173 -21.14 -10.46 27.68
C TRP A 173 -20.16 -9.88 28.71
N SER A 174 -20.38 -10.15 29.99
CA SER A 174 -19.66 -9.50 31.09
C SER A 174 -18.12 -9.60 31.00
N SER A 175 -17.60 -10.63 30.36
CA SER A 175 -16.16 -10.90 30.27
C SER A 175 -15.62 -10.92 28.85
N GLY A 176 -16.42 -10.59 27.82
CA GLY A 176 -15.95 -10.64 26.45
C GLY A 176 -16.98 -10.19 25.42
N GLY A 177 -16.61 -10.33 24.16
CA GLY A 177 -17.47 -10.02 23.03
C GLY A 177 -17.05 -10.74 21.77
N LEU A 178 -17.97 -10.86 20.83
CA LEU A 178 -17.80 -11.46 19.52
C LEU A 178 -18.41 -10.55 18.47
N ILE A 179 -17.68 -10.31 17.38
CA ILE A 179 -18.22 -9.72 16.15
C ILE A 179 -17.92 -10.64 14.98
N ALA A 180 -18.90 -10.84 14.11
CA ALA A 180 -18.76 -11.55 12.86
C ALA A 180 -19.36 -10.71 11.73
N THR A 181 -18.62 -10.57 10.64
CA THR A 181 -19.03 -9.77 9.47
C THR A 181 -18.82 -10.58 8.20
N TYR A 182 -19.82 -10.54 7.31
CA TYR A 182 -19.69 -11.04 5.95
C TYR A 182 -20.11 -9.94 4.97
N LYS A 183 -19.32 -9.78 3.92
CA LYS A 183 -19.55 -8.82 2.85
C LYS A 183 -19.37 -9.49 1.49
N ASN A 184 -20.29 -9.19 0.58
CA ASN A 184 -20.19 -9.53 -0.84
C ASN A 184 -20.32 -8.25 -1.67
N THR A 185 -19.38 -8.04 -2.59
CA THR A 185 -19.40 -6.90 -3.53
C THR A 185 -19.17 -7.43 -4.93
N SER A 186 -20.08 -7.12 -5.85
CA SER A 186 -19.93 -7.39 -7.30
C SER A 186 -19.93 -6.07 -8.04
N ALA A 187 -18.94 -5.84 -8.90
CA ALA A 187 -18.78 -4.65 -9.71
C ALA A 187 -18.49 -4.98 -11.17
N ASP A 188 -19.22 -4.37 -12.08
CA ASP A 188 -19.00 -4.49 -13.52
C ASP A 188 -17.74 -3.70 -13.93
N PRO A 189 -17.02 -4.09 -15.02
CA PRO A 189 -15.88 -3.32 -15.51
C PRO A 189 -16.30 -2.00 -16.17
N VAL A 190 -15.35 -1.05 -16.24
CA VAL A 190 -15.42 0.11 -17.14
C VAL A 190 -14.59 -0.20 -18.37
N TYR A 191 -15.22 -0.25 -19.54
CA TYR A 191 -14.55 -0.45 -20.81
C TYR A 191 -14.16 0.88 -21.46
N ALA A 192 -13.10 0.86 -22.28
CA ALA A 192 -12.61 2.02 -23.01
C ALA A 192 -13.72 2.67 -23.88
N ARG A 193 -14.54 1.87 -24.58
CA ARG A 193 -15.68 2.34 -25.39
C ARG A 193 -16.74 3.14 -24.63
N GLN A 194 -16.70 3.13 -23.30
CA GLN A 194 -17.63 3.89 -22.44
C GLN A 194 -17.08 5.28 -22.05
N ARG A 195 -15.93 5.66 -22.60
CA ARG A 195 -15.27 6.95 -22.31
C ARG A 195 -14.83 7.59 -23.62
N ASP A 196 -15.41 8.76 -23.94
CA ASP A 196 -15.16 9.47 -25.20
C ASP A 196 -13.67 9.70 -25.50
N TYR A 197 -12.84 9.86 -24.47
CA TYR A 197 -11.40 10.07 -24.63
C TYR A 197 -10.60 8.76 -24.88
N ALA A 198 -11.25 7.60 -24.80
CA ALA A 198 -10.64 6.28 -24.98
C ALA A 198 -11.42 5.36 -25.92
N ASP A 199 -12.47 5.86 -26.59
CA ASP A 199 -13.34 5.09 -27.49
C ASP A 199 -12.61 4.58 -28.74
N ASP A 200 -11.48 5.20 -29.06
CA ASP A 200 -10.56 4.77 -30.11
C ASP A 200 -9.75 3.52 -29.77
N MET A 201 -9.69 3.09 -28.51
CA MET A 201 -8.97 1.90 -28.10
C MET A 201 -9.66 0.62 -28.62
N PHE A 202 -8.92 -0.48 -28.64
CA PHE A 202 -9.47 -1.80 -29.01
C PHE A 202 -10.61 -2.22 -28.07
N ASP A 203 -11.69 -2.82 -28.64
CA ASP A 203 -12.80 -3.37 -27.85
C ASP A 203 -12.73 -4.92 -27.85
N PRO A 204 -12.66 -5.57 -26.67
CA PRO A 204 -12.77 -4.98 -25.34
C PRO A 204 -11.41 -4.57 -24.76
N THR A 205 -11.29 -3.34 -24.24
CA THR A 205 -10.20 -2.89 -23.37
C THR A 205 -10.79 -2.38 -22.07
N THR A 206 -10.23 -2.82 -20.95
CA THR A 206 -10.70 -2.46 -19.60
C THR A 206 -9.90 -1.28 -19.06
N LEU A 207 -10.59 -0.18 -18.72
CA LEU A 207 -9.99 0.97 -18.00
C LEU A 207 -10.08 0.81 -16.48
N TYR A 208 -11.12 0.14 -16.01
CA TYR A 208 -11.27 -0.23 -14.60
C TYR A 208 -11.87 -1.65 -14.56
N PRO A 209 -11.21 -2.59 -13.86
CA PRO A 209 -11.64 -3.97 -13.87
C PRO A 209 -12.94 -4.18 -13.09
N GLY A 210 -13.77 -5.09 -13.55
CA GLY A 210 -14.85 -5.63 -12.74
C GLY A 210 -14.30 -6.58 -11.70
N SER A 211 -15.00 -6.72 -10.56
CA SER A 211 -14.59 -7.66 -9.54
C SER A 211 -15.75 -8.24 -8.74
N ASP A 212 -15.60 -9.49 -8.32
CA ASP A 212 -16.46 -10.14 -7.31
C ASP A 212 -15.64 -10.42 -6.07
N LEU A 213 -16.06 -9.83 -4.93
CA LEU A 213 -15.41 -9.97 -3.64
C LEU A 213 -16.34 -10.64 -2.64
N HIS A 214 -15.85 -11.68 -2.00
CA HIS A 214 -16.43 -12.29 -0.81
C HIS A 214 -15.46 -12.12 0.35
N SER A 215 -15.90 -11.55 1.46
CA SER A 215 -15.06 -11.33 2.62
C SER A 215 -15.80 -11.68 3.90
N GLY A 216 -15.15 -12.44 4.77
CA GLY A 216 -15.64 -12.81 6.09
C GLY A 216 -14.59 -12.52 7.15
N LEU A 217 -15.04 -11.97 8.28
CA LEU A 217 -14.20 -11.62 9.41
C LEU A 217 -14.89 -11.99 10.71
N VAL A 218 -14.13 -12.55 11.64
CA VAL A 218 -14.56 -12.81 13.02
C VAL A 218 -13.50 -12.27 13.96
N SER A 219 -13.92 -11.52 14.97
CA SER A 219 -13.08 -11.08 16.07
C SER A 219 -13.75 -11.43 17.40
N LEU A 220 -13.00 -12.09 18.26
CA LEU A 220 -13.42 -12.55 19.58
C LEU A 220 -12.44 -12.02 20.61
N HIS A 221 -12.95 -11.51 21.73
CA HIS A 221 -12.14 -11.27 22.91
C HIS A 221 -12.82 -11.89 24.16
N GLN A 222 -12.00 -12.38 25.09
CA GLN A 222 -12.46 -13.01 26.31
C GLN A 222 -11.49 -12.74 27.45
N SER A 223 -11.96 -12.08 28.52
CA SER A 223 -11.23 -11.95 29.78
C SER A 223 -11.46 -13.21 30.63
N ILE A 224 -10.40 -13.73 31.21
CA ILE A 224 -10.39 -14.88 32.11
C ILE A 224 -9.90 -14.36 33.47
N GLY A 225 -10.85 -14.13 34.39
CA GLY A 225 -10.63 -13.36 35.61
C GLY A 225 -10.20 -11.92 35.26
N ASP A 226 -9.43 -11.29 36.18
CA ASP A 226 -8.98 -9.89 36.04
C ASP A 226 -7.58 -9.79 35.40
N SER A 227 -6.92 -10.92 35.17
CA SER A 227 -5.49 -10.95 34.84
C SER A 227 -5.17 -11.43 33.43
N VAL A 228 -6.08 -12.07 32.73
CA VAL A 228 -5.82 -12.64 31.40
C VAL A 228 -6.86 -12.20 30.40
N GLU A 229 -6.44 -11.73 29.26
CA GLU A 229 -7.31 -11.45 28.12
C GLU A 229 -6.83 -12.24 26.91
N PHE A 230 -7.75 -13.03 26.33
CA PHE A 230 -7.56 -13.73 25.07
C PHE A 230 -8.26 -12.97 23.95
N GLN A 231 -7.59 -12.85 22.79
CA GLN A 231 -8.18 -12.31 21.56
C GLN A 231 -7.89 -13.25 20.39
N LEU A 232 -8.85 -13.39 19.50
CA LEU A 232 -8.72 -14.15 18.26
C LEU A 232 -9.33 -13.35 17.11
N ASP A 233 -8.52 -13.03 16.11
CA ASP A 233 -8.97 -12.46 14.85
C ASP A 233 -8.82 -13.51 13.75
N ALA A 234 -9.89 -13.75 12.99
CA ALA A 234 -9.89 -14.62 11.82
C ALA A 234 -10.53 -13.91 10.63
N PHE A 235 -9.85 -14.00 9.49
CA PHE A 235 -10.24 -13.30 8.27
C PHE A 235 -10.06 -14.21 7.07
N ARG A 236 -11.04 -14.23 6.16
CA ARG A 236 -10.94 -14.89 4.87
C ARG A 236 -11.63 -14.07 3.80
N THR A 237 -10.93 -13.89 2.69
CA THR A 237 -11.44 -13.19 1.51
C THR A 237 -11.18 -13.99 0.25
N ARG A 238 -12.01 -13.77 -0.77
CA ARG A 238 -11.82 -14.25 -2.13
C ARG A 238 -12.27 -13.17 -3.09
N ARG A 239 -11.37 -12.71 -3.94
CA ARG A 239 -11.65 -11.73 -5.01
C ARG A 239 -11.40 -12.38 -6.35
N ARG A 240 -12.33 -12.20 -7.27
CA ARG A 240 -12.17 -12.53 -8.70
C ARG A 240 -12.21 -11.26 -9.52
N GLN A 241 -11.41 -11.21 -10.55
CA GLN A 241 -11.32 -10.08 -11.46
C GLN A 241 -11.12 -10.56 -12.88
N ASP A 242 -11.83 -9.93 -13.82
CA ASP A 242 -11.60 -10.10 -15.26
C ASP A 242 -11.06 -8.78 -15.83
N THR A 243 -9.94 -8.87 -16.54
CA THR A 243 -9.29 -7.73 -17.21
C THR A 243 -9.02 -8.07 -18.67
N TYR A 244 -9.33 -7.14 -19.55
CA TYR A 244 -8.94 -7.16 -20.94
C TYR A 244 -7.86 -6.10 -21.12
N PRO A 245 -6.57 -6.49 -21.09
CA PRO A 245 -5.48 -5.55 -21.34
C PRO A 245 -5.60 -5.03 -22.76
N HIS A 246 -5.03 -3.85 -22.98
CA HIS A 246 -5.00 -3.23 -24.29
C HIS A 246 -4.37 -4.16 -25.34
N ASN A 247 -4.98 -4.15 -26.53
CA ASN A 247 -4.51 -4.85 -27.71
C ASN A 247 -4.55 -3.88 -28.89
N THR A 248 -3.73 -4.13 -29.91
CA THR A 248 -3.77 -3.29 -31.10
C THR A 248 -5.01 -3.60 -31.94
N ARG A 249 -5.59 -2.58 -32.59
CA ARG A 249 -6.69 -2.76 -33.56
C ARG A 249 -6.30 -3.66 -34.74
N LEU A 250 -5.01 -3.87 -34.96
CA LEU A 250 -4.47 -4.74 -36.02
C LEU A 250 -4.31 -6.19 -35.57
N SER A 251 -4.50 -6.49 -34.28
CA SER A 251 -4.38 -7.83 -33.75
C SER A 251 -5.49 -8.73 -34.25
N ARG A 252 -5.17 -10.00 -34.56
CA ARG A 252 -6.12 -11.06 -34.87
C ARG A 252 -6.70 -11.72 -33.62
N SER A 253 -6.14 -11.43 -32.47
CA SER A 253 -6.53 -11.96 -31.16
C SER A 253 -6.36 -10.93 -30.07
N TYR A 254 -7.07 -11.11 -28.98
CA TYR A 254 -6.89 -10.32 -27.76
C TYR A 254 -6.70 -11.21 -26.55
N TYR A 255 -6.15 -10.66 -25.47
CA TYR A 255 -5.95 -11.37 -24.22
C TYR A 255 -7.09 -11.07 -23.24
N ARG A 256 -7.51 -12.09 -22.50
CA ARG A 256 -8.31 -11.99 -21.28
C ARG A 256 -7.48 -12.51 -20.12
N ILE A 257 -7.38 -11.74 -19.06
CA ILE A 257 -6.74 -12.13 -17.81
C ILE A 257 -7.85 -12.28 -16.76
N ALA A 258 -8.06 -13.51 -16.31
CA ALA A 258 -8.93 -13.82 -15.19
C ALA A 258 -8.03 -14.07 -13.97
N ALA A 259 -8.13 -13.24 -12.97
CA ALA A 259 -7.35 -13.36 -11.73
C ALA A 259 -8.24 -13.67 -10.55
N GLU A 260 -7.72 -14.46 -9.62
CA GLU A 260 -8.35 -14.72 -8.33
C GLU A 260 -7.30 -14.54 -7.23
N SER A 261 -7.66 -13.86 -6.16
CA SER A 261 -6.88 -13.77 -4.92
C SER A 261 -7.72 -14.30 -3.76
N ALA A 262 -7.13 -15.16 -2.93
CA ALA A 262 -7.75 -15.71 -1.75
C ALA A 262 -6.81 -15.56 -0.55
N THR A 263 -7.15 -14.64 0.37
CA THR A 263 -6.35 -14.39 1.57
C THR A 263 -7.04 -14.97 2.81
N SER A 264 -6.25 -15.56 3.69
CA SER A 264 -6.69 -16.06 4.99
C SER A 264 -5.74 -15.60 6.09
N LEU A 265 -6.27 -15.26 7.26
CA LEU A 265 -5.53 -14.91 8.47
C LEU A 265 -6.19 -15.57 9.68
N ILE A 266 -5.38 -16.10 10.59
CA ILE A 266 -5.77 -16.49 11.95
C ILE A 266 -4.72 -15.91 12.89
N SER A 267 -5.15 -15.10 13.85
CA SER A 267 -4.24 -14.39 14.74
C SER A 267 -4.73 -14.46 16.19
N PRO A 268 -4.31 -15.46 16.97
CA PRO A 268 -4.54 -15.52 18.41
C PRO A 268 -3.55 -14.61 19.16
N SER A 269 -4.02 -14.01 20.25
CA SER A 269 -3.18 -13.31 21.20
C SER A 269 -3.66 -13.47 22.63
N VAL A 270 -2.73 -13.42 23.57
CA VAL A 270 -2.98 -13.46 25.01
C VAL A 270 -2.26 -12.29 25.66
N GLN A 271 -3.00 -11.53 26.46
CA GLN A 271 -2.42 -10.49 27.33
C GLN A 271 -2.59 -10.94 28.79
N ILE A 272 -1.53 -10.84 29.55
CA ILE A 272 -1.49 -11.19 30.97
C ILE A 272 -1.13 -9.93 31.75
N TYR A 273 -2.07 -9.47 32.55
CA TYR A 273 -1.89 -8.28 33.40
C TYR A 273 -1.23 -8.71 34.72
N LEU A 274 -0.04 -8.21 34.95
CA LEU A 274 0.80 -8.54 36.11
C LEU A 274 0.74 -7.42 37.14
N ALA A 275 1.23 -7.72 38.35
CA ALA A 275 1.38 -6.70 39.39
C ALA A 275 2.28 -5.55 38.92
N GLY A 276 2.01 -4.31 39.45
CA GLY A 276 2.79 -3.12 39.11
C GLY A 276 2.53 -2.58 37.72
N ASP A 277 1.34 -2.79 37.14
CA ASP A 277 0.92 -2.31 35.81
C ASP A 277 1.76 -2.86 34.64
N TRP A 278 2.42 -3.99 34.84
CA TRP A 278 3.07 -4.73 33.76
C TRP A 278 2.09 -5.58 32.98
N THR A 279 2.28 -5.64 31.67
CA THR A 279 1.54 -6.53 30.78
C THR A 279 2.50 -7.40 30.01
N LEU A 280 2.27 -8.71 30.02
CA LEU A 280 2.93 -9.67 29.14
C LEU A 280 2.02 -9.97 27.97
N SER A 281 2.51 -9.93 26.75
CA SER A 281 1.79 -10.29 25.54
C SER A 281 2.42 -11.51 24.86
N ILE A 282 1.59 -12.44 24.39
CA ILE A 282 1.98 -13.59 23.57
C ILE A 282 1.12 -13.54 22.32
N ASP A 283 1.75 -13.42 21.17
CA ASP A 283 1.09 -13.15 19.91
C ASP A 283 1.47 -14.18 18.86
N GLY A 284 0.50 -14.66 18.12
CA GLY A 284 0.71 -15.55 16.98
C GLY A 284 -0.06 -15.04 15.75
N SER A 285 0.46 -15.29 14.55
CA SER A 285 -0.30 -15.15 13.34
C SER A 285 0.10 -16.19 12.31
N TRP A 286 -0.89 -16.73 11.64
CA TRP A 286 -0.75 -17.53 10.44
C TRP A 286 -1.57 -16.87 9.35
N SER A 287 -0.97 -16.67 8.19
CA SER A 287 -1.68 -16.11 7.04
C SER A 287 -1.19 -16.71 5.73
N ARG A 288 -2.09 -16.74 4.75
CA ARG A 288 -1.85 -17.26 3.40
C ARG A 288 -2.56 -16.37 2.39
N ASP A 289 -1.89 -16.12 1.27
CA ASP A 289 -2.48 -15.50 0.09
C ASP A 289 -2.20 -16.36 -1.15
N GLU A 290 -3.24 -16.71 -1.87
CA GLU A 290 -3.18 -17.47 -3.12
C GLU A 290 -3.70 -16.59 -4.25
N GLY A 291 -2.77 -16.01 -5.03
CA GLY A 291 -3.07 -15.26 -6.23
C GLY A 291 -2.93 -16.13 -7.47
N THR A 292 -4.02 -16.51 -8.13
CA THR A 292 -3.97 -17.24 -9.39
C THR A 292 -4.34 -16.34 -10.56
N GLN A 293 -3.76 -16.60 -11.72
CA GLN A 293 -4.01 -15.84 -12.93
C GLN A 293 -4.10 -16.78 -14.13
N ASP A 294 -5.26 -16.73 -14.82
CA ASP A 294 -5.49 -17.36 -16.11
C ASP A 294 -5.40 -16.33 -17.22
N GLN A 295 -4.41 -16.41 -18.08
CA GLN A 295 -4.35 -15.63 -19.31
C GLN A 295 -4.80 -16.49 -20.48
N SER A 296 -5.80 -16.01 -21.19
CA SER A 296 -6.33 -16.66 -22.38
C SER A 296 -6.20 -15.73 -23.58
N GLN A 297 -5.83 -16.31 -24.71
CA GLN A 297 -5.87 -15.66 -26.01
C GLN A 297 -7.19 -16.00 -26.69
N VAL A 298 -7.90 -14.99 -27.18
CA VAL A 298 -9.18 -15.13 -27.88
C VAL A 298 -8.99 -14.71 -29.36
N ASP A 299 -9.21 -15.62 -30.28
CA ASP A 299 -9.20 -15.32 -31.73
C ASP A 299 -10.46 -14.53 -32.10
N ILE A 300 -10.29 -13.37 -32.75
CA ILE A 300 -11.39 -12.43 -33.05
C ILE A 300 -12.35 -13.01 -34.11
N ALA A 301 -11.83 -13.74 -35.09
CA ALA A 301 -12.63 -14.22 -36.21
C ALA A 301 -13.47 -15.43 -35.82
N THR A 302 -12.95 -16.33 -35.00
CA THR A 302 -13.60 -17.58 -34.62
C THR A 302 -14.23 -17.55 -33.22
N GLY A 303 -13.85 -16.60 -32.37
CA GLY A 303 -14.20 -16.60 -30.96
C GLY A 303 -13.53 -17.72 -30.14
N THR A 304 -12.61 -18.47 -30.73
CA THR A 304 -11.93 -19.58 -30.08
C THR A 304 -11.03 -19.03 -28.98
N ARG A 305 -11.11 -19.64 -27.81
CA ARG A 305 -10.31 -19.28 -26.62
C ARG A 305 -9.29 -20.38 -26.29
N ALA A 306 -8.03 -20.02 -26.12
CA ALA A 306 -6.98 -20.90 -25.64
C ALA A 306 -6.33 -20.29 -24.41
N THR A 307 -6.19 -21.05 -23.34
CA THR A 307 -5.39 -20.65 -22.16
C THR A 307 -3.92 -20.77 -22.54
N VAL A 308 -3.20 -19.66 -22.42
CA VAL A 308 -1.78 -19.56 -22.80
C VAL A 308 -0.86 -19.44 -21.57
N PHE A 309 -1.43 -19.11 -20.43
CA PHE A 309 -0.70 -18.98 -19.17
C PHE A 309 -1.63 -19.24 -17.98
N HIS A 310 -1.23 -20.06 -17.04
CA HIS A 310 -1.88 -20.26 -15.76
C HIS A 310 -0.82 -20.21 -14.66
N SER A 311 -0.93 -19.26 -13.75
CA SER A 311 0.07 -19.07 -12.70
C SER A 311 -0.56 -18.98 -11.32
N CYS A 312 0.19 -19.47 -10.33
CA CYS A 312 0.00 -19.11 -8.93
C CYS A 312 1.12 -18.17 -8.49
N SER A 313 0.78 -17.12 -7.76
CA SER A 313 1.69 -16.32 -6.93
C SER A 313 1.23 -16.50 -5.49
N CYS A 314 1.77 -17.49 -4.81
CA CYS A 314 1.27 -18.01 -3.56
C CYS A 314 2.23 -17.63 -2.42
N ASN A 315 1.71 -16.92 -1.41
CA ASN A 315 2.43 -16.46 -0.23
C ASN A 315 1.94 -17.13 1.04
N HIS A 316 2.84 -17.49 1.92
CA HIS A 316 2.56 -17.98 3.28
C HIS A 316 3.37 -17.18 4.28
N ALA A 317 2.76 -16.80 5.39
CA ALA A 317 3.45 -16.14 6.48
C ALA A 317 3.04 -16.73 7.83
N PHE A 318 4.03 -16.91 8.68
CA PHE A 318 3.86 -17.34 10.06
C PHE A 318 4.72 -16.46 10.96
N SER A 319 4.15 -15.99 12.08
CA SER A 319 4.91 -15.24 13.08
C SER A 319 4.44 -15.54 14.50
N TYR A 320 5.36 -15.43 15.43
CA TYR A 320 5.06 -15.43 16.86
C TYR A 320 5.96 -14.42 17.56
N ALA A 321 5.44 -13.82 18.64
CA ALA A 321 6.16 -12.88 19.45
C ALA A 321 5.74 -12.98 20.91
N ILE A 322 6.67 -12.64 21.80
CA ILE A 322 6.43 -12.39 23.20
C ILE A 322 6.92 -11.00 23.54
N GLY A 323 6.16 -10.26 24.33
CA GLY A 323 6.51 -8.91 24.74
C GLY A 323 6.08 -8.62 26.17
N ALA A 324 6.77 -7.71 26.81
CA ALA A 324 6.42 -7.17 28.12
C ALA A 324 6.47 -5.65 28.08
N GLU A 325 5.50 -4.99 28.71
CA GLU A 325 5.42 -3.53 28.80
C GLU A 325 4.97 -3.13 30.20
N GLY A 326 5.61 -2.10 30.76
CA GLY A 326 5.23 -1.58 32.07
C GLY A 326 6.08 -0.41 32.54
N PRO A 327 5.70 0.20 33.70
CA PRO A 327 6.44 1.30 34.31
C PRO A 327 7.76 0.82 34.95
N LEU A 328 8.76 1.68 34.91
CA LEU A 328 10.06 1.45 35.56
C LEU A 328 10.23 2.29 36.81
N PHE A 329 10.03 3.59 36.70
CA PHE A 329 10.15 4.57 37.76
C PHE A 329 9.38 5.83 37.42
N SER A 330 8.98 6.61 38.43
CA SER A 330 8.22 7.84 38.25
C SER A 330 9.13 9.02 37.97
N LEU A 331 8.72 9.88 37.03
CA LEU A 331 9.31 11.16 36.67
C LEU A 331 8.29 12.29 36.89
N PRO A 332 8.70 13.58 36.87
CA PRO A 332 7.75 14.69 37.02
C PRO A 332 6.63 14.74 35.97
N GLY A 333 6.82 14.15 34.79
CA GLY A 333 5.86 14.09 33.73
C GLY A 333 4.97 12.84 33.72
N GLY A 334 5.24 11.86 34.59
CA GLY A 334 4.57 10.57 34.62
C GLY A 334 5.58 9.43 34.77
N ASP A 335 5.13 8.19 34.63
CA ASP A 335 6.02 7.04 34.74
C ASP A 335 6.87 6.85 33.48
N ALA A 336 8.17 6.69 33.68
CA ALA A 336 9.06 6.16 32.65
C ALA A 336 8.64 4.72 32.37
N ARG A 337 8.41 4.39 31.10
CA ARG A 337 7.89 3.06 30.69
C ARG A 337 8.85 2.37 29.74
N LEU A 338 8.84 1.05 29.78
CA LEU A 338 9.64 0.17 28.94
C LEU A 338 8.75 -0.86 28.27
N ALA A 339 8.90 -1.02 26.97
CA ALA A 339 8.41 -2.17 26.24
C ALA A 339 9.59 -2.96 25.66
N VAL A 340 9.62 -4.26 25.88
CA VAL A 340 10.63 -5.17 25.34
C VAL A 340 9.95 -6.38 24.73
N GLY A 341 10.58 -7.02 23.75
CA GLY A 341 10.06 -8.26 23.23
C GLY A 341 10.99 -8.91 22.23
N ALA A 342 10.62 -10.16 21.87
CA ALA A 342 11.33 -10.96 20.89
C ALA A 342 10.34 -11.83 20.13
N GLY A 343 10.75 -12.30 18.97
CA GLY A 343 9.91 -13.19 18.17
C GLY A 343 10.64 -13.71 16.92
N ALA A 344 9.90 -14.47 16.14
CA ALA A 344 10.36 -14.95 14.86
C ALA A 344 9.24 -14.90 13.81
N ARG A 345 9.65 -14.87 12.55
CA ARG A 345 8.77 -14.84 11.38
C ARG A 345 9.35 -15.72 10.29
N ARG A 346 8.49 -16.40 9.55
CA ARG A 346 8.81 -17.09 8.32
C ARG A 346 7.84 -16.66 7.22
N ASN A 347 8.38 -16.32 6.06
CA ASN A 347 7.64 -16.05 4.83
C ASN A 347 8.07 -17.08 3.79
N ALA A 348 7.12 -17.56 2.99
CA ALA A 348 7.42 -18.41 1.83
C ALA A 348 6.62 -17.91 0.63
N PHE A 349 7.21 -18.02 -0.55
CA PHE A 349 6.63 -17.58 -1.81
C PHE A 349 6.93 -18.58 -2.91
N VAL A 350 5.91 -18.90 -3.70
CA VAL A 350 6.05 -19.68 -4.93
C VAL A 350 5.33 -18.95 -6.05
N GLN A 351 6.03 -18.78 -7.17
CA GLN A 351 5.39 -18.39 -8.43
C GLN A 351 5.58 -19.51 -9.44
N SER A 352 4.48 -20.10 -9.87
CA SER A 352 4.48 -21.23 -10.82
C SER A 352 3.70 -20.89 -12.09
N ASN A 353 4.04 -21.61 -13.17
CA ASN A 353 3.14 -21.77 -14.32
C ASN A 353 2.71 -23.23 -14.37
N ASP A 354 1.49 -23.47 -14.00
CA ASP A 354 0.96 -24.83 -13.82
C ASP A 354 0.70 -25.53 -15.18
N LEU A 355 0.61 -24.76 -16.31
CA LEU A 355 0.51 -25.36 -17.65
C LEU A 355 1.81 -26.04 -18.09
N THR A 356 2.94 -25.50 -17.66
CA THR A 356 4.27 -26.02 -18.01
C THR A 356 4.90 -26.80 -16.88
N GLY A 357 4.35 -26.71 -15.65
CA GLY A 357 4.96 -27.26 -14.46
C GLY A 357 6.25 -26.55 -14.04
N THR A 358 6.43 -25.29 -14.46
CA THR A 358 7.66 -24.52 -14.21
C THR A 358 7.44 -23.57 -13.02
N ASN A 359 8.35 -23.60 -12.05
CA ASN A 359 8.43 -22.55 -11.04
C ASN A 359 9.29 -21.40 -11.56
N TYR A 360 8.75 -20.18 -11.52
CA TYR A 360 9.48 -18.94 -11.84
C TYR A 360 10.17 -18.34 -10.63
N ALA A 361 9.69 -18.61 -9.44
CA ALA A 361 10.33 -18.27 -8.18
C ALA A 361 9.83 -19.26 -7.12
N ASP A 362 10.73 -19.72 -6.26
CA ASP A 362 10.41 -20.62 -5.16
C ASP A 362 11.41 -20.40 -4.04
N GLY A 363 10.94 -19.91 -2.90
CA GLY A 363 11.83 -19.67 -1.78
C GLY A 363 11.11 -19.28 -0.50
N ASP A 364 11.84 -19.38 0.58
CA ASP A 364 11.39 -18.92 1.89
C ASP A 364 12.50 -18.18 2.65
N GLU A 365 12.09 -17.41 3.64
CA GLU A 365 12.97 -16.68 4.52
C GLU A 365 12.44 -16.70 5.93
N SER A 366 13.35 -16.98 6.87
CA SER A 366 13.11 -16.86 8.29
C SER A 366 13.86 -15.67 8.88
N SER A 367 13.24 -15.02 9.84
CA SER A 367 13.89 -13.95 10.59
C SER A 367 13.58 -14.07 12.08
N ARG A 368 14.55 -13.66 12.92
CA ARG A 368 14.41 -13.57 14.37
C ARG A 368 14.65 -12.12 14.79
N PHE A 369 13.91 -11.64 15.76
CA PHE A 369 14.04 -10.26 16.19
C PHE A 369 13.92 -10.07 17.70
N ALA A 370 14.53 -8.99 18.18
CA ALA A 370 14.30 -8.46 19.51
C ALA A 370 14.21 -6.94 19.45
N TYR A 371 13.42 -6.34 20.34
CA TYR A 371 13.23 -4.90 20.41
C TYR A 371 13.14 -4.40 21.84
N ALA A 372 13.46 -3.11 22.00
CA ALA A 372 13.21 -2.35 23.22
C ALA A 372 12.73 -0.94 22.85
N GLU A 373 11.76 -0.43 23.61
CA GLU A 373 11.25 0.95 23.49
C GLU A 373 11.12 1.56 24.87
N PHE A 374 11.63 2.79 25.03
CA PHE A 374 11.55 3.61 26.24
C PHE A 374 10.69 4.85 25.97
N SER A 375 9.86 5.21 26.94
CA SER A 375 9.21 6.52 27.05
C SER A 375 9.61 7.18 28.36
N LEU A 376 10.10 8.42 28.28
CA LEU A 376 10.61 9.20 29.38
C LEU A 376 9.85 10.54 29.45
N PRO A 377 8.71 10.61 30.16
CA PRO A 377 7.96 11.85 30.35
C PRO A 377 8.67 12.72 31.43
N LEU A 378 9.57 13.60 30.96
CA LEU A 378 10.42 14.39 31.83
C LEU A 378 9.65 15.52 32.50
N VAL A 379 8.70 16.15 31.81
CA VAL A 379 7.88 17.26 32.29
C VAL A 379 6.42 17.01 31.89
N GLY A 380 5.50 17.14 32.84
CA GLY A 380 4.06 17.04 32.63
C GLY A 380 3.31 18.33 32.96
N GLN A 381 2.01 18.36 32.65
CA GLN A 381 1.11 19.46 32.95
C GLN A 381 1.16 19.73 34.50
N GLY A 382 1.39 20.98 34.89
CA GLY A 382 1.45 21.37 36.29
C GLY A 382 2.86 21.44 36.92
N SER A 383 3.92 21.14 36.17
CA SER A 383 5.30 21.19 36.67
C SER A 383 5.87 22.60 36.97
N GLY A 384 5.14 23.65 36.59
CA GLY A 384 5.51 25.03 36.92
C GLY A 384 6.65 25.66 36.13
N PHE A 385 7.25 24.93 35.18
CA PHE A 385 8.30 25.47 34.31
C PHE A 385 7.72 26.38 33.22
N ALA A 386 8.15 27.64 33.20
CA ALA A 386 7.74 28.58 32.14
C ALA A 386 8.24 28.11 30.77
N GLY A 387 7.34 28.03 29.79
CA GLY A 387 7.67 27.60 28.40
C GLY A 387 7.89 26.11 28.24
N VAL A 388 7.63 25.26 29.25
CA VAL A 388 7.72 23.81 29.19
C VAL A 388 6.52 23.18 29.89
N ARG A 389 5.42 22.99 29.20
CA ARG A 389 4.21 22.32 29.72
C ARG A 389 4.33 20.80 29.63
N ARG A 390 5.00 20.33 28.59
CA ARG A 390 5.24 18.92 28.33
C ARG A 390 6.61 18.71 27.71
N LEU A 391 7.32 17.71 28.17
CA LEU A 391 8.56 17.27 27.56
C LEU A 391 8.68 15.75 27.74
N GLU A 392 8.66 15.03 26.62
CA GLU A 392 8.76 13.58 26.59
C GLU A 392 9.79 13.16 25.54
N LEU A 393 10.69 12.27 25.93
CA LEU A 393 11.66 11.64 25.04
C LEU A 393 11.28 10.18 24.85
N THR A 394 11.40 9.71 23.62
CA THR A 394 11.23 8.30 23.28
C THR A 394 12.48 7.77 22.60
N ALA A 395 12.83 6.53 22.88
CA ALA A 395 13.93 5.83 22.22
C ALA A 395 13.53 4.39 21.96
N ALA A 396 13.71 3.92 20.73
CA ALA A 396 13.45 2.55 20.37
C ALA A 396 14.62 1.97 19.59
N VAL A 397 14.85 0.68 19.75
CA VAL A 397 15.82 -0.07 18.97
C VAL A 397 15.26 -1.46 18.68
N ARG A 398 15.50 -1.92 17.46
CA ARG A 398 15.17 -3.29 17.04
C ARG A 398 16.35 -3.89 16.29
N GLY A 399 16.69 -5.12 16.62
CA GLY A 399 17.60 -5.98 15.88
C GLY A 399 16.83 -7.11 15.23
N GLU A 400 17.08 -7.36 13.95
CA GLU A 400 16.56 -8.53 13.22
C GLU A 400 17.74 -9.28 12.58
N ASP A 401 17.64 -10.60 12.58
CA ASP A 401 18.59 -11.53 11.93
C ASP A 401 17.82 -12.33 10.87
N HIS A 402 18.17 -12.15 9.61
CA HIS A 402 17.54 -12.73 8.44
C HIS A 402 18.43 -13.78 7.81
N ASP A 403 17.85 -14.87 7.34
CA ASP A 403 18.62 -15.97 6.74
C ASP A 403 19.31 -15.54 5.43
N SER A 404 18.70 -14.61 4.65
CA SER A 404 19.20 -14.21 3.33
C SER A 404 20.33 -13.17 3.39
N PHE A 405 20.23 -12.13 4.23
CA PHE A 405 21.20 -11.00 4.26
C PHE A 405 21.78 -10.70 5.65
N GLY A 406 21.43 -11.49 6.67
CA GLY A 406 22.01 -11.37 8.02
C GLY A 406 21.36 -10.27 8.86
N ARG A 407 22.18 -9.52 9.63
CA ARG A 407 21.69 -8.65 10.71
C ARG A 407 21.48 -7.21 10.32
N VAL A 408 20.33 -6.66 10.75
CA VAL A 408 20.00 -5.25 10.65
C VAL A 408 19.59 -4.71 12.02
N THR A 409 20.03 -3.49 12.34
CA THR A 409 19.64 -2.77 13.56
C THR A 409 19.04 -1.44 13.19
N THR A 410 17.83 -1.16 13.70
CA THR A 410 17.07 0.06 13.44
C THR A 410 16.81 0.82 14.74
N PRO A 411 17.52 1.93 14.99
CA PRO A 411 17.21 2.86 16.08
C PRO A 411 16.14 3.87 15.65
N LYS A 412 15.36 4.36 16.62
CA LYS A 412 14.47 5.52 16.48
C LYS A 412 14.52 6.37 17.74
N LEU A 413 14.59 7.68 17.57
CA LEU A 413 14.53 8.67 18.65
C LEU A 413 13.36 9.60 18.38
N GLY A 414 12.69 10.03 19.44
CA GLY A 414 11.57 10.94 19.36
C GLY A 414 11.53 11.94 20.49
N LEU A 415 10.97 13.10 20.18
CA LEU A 415 10.73 14.21 21.10
C LEU A 415 9.30 14.68 20.95
N VAL A 416 8.60 14.87 22.08
CA VAL A 416 7.34 15.60 22.16
C VAL A 416 7.55 16.75 23.14
N TYR A 417 7.35 17.99 22.66
CA TYR A 417 7.55 19.21 23.41
C TYR A 417 6.33 20.11 23.30
N GLY A 418 5.71 20.41 24.43
CA GLY A 418 4.62 21.38 24.56
C GLY A 418 5.14 22.66 25.24
N PRO A 419 5.44 23.73 24.50
CA PRO A 419 5.82 25.01 25.11
C PRO A 419 4.66 25.68 25.85
N THR A 420 3.45 25.51 25.31
CA THR A 420 2.18 25.98 25.86
C THR A 420 1.13 24.90 25.75
N ASP A 421 -0.07 25.14 26.25
CA ASP A 421 -1.21 24.23 26.10
C ASP A 421 -1.75 24.24 24.68
N ASP A 422 -1.51 25.31 23.91
CA ASP A 422 -1.96 25.47 22.52
C ASP A 422 -1.06 24.78 21.46
N PHE A 423 0.21 24.56 21.77
CA PHE A 423 1.20 24.06 20.81
C PHE A 423 1.88 22.77 21.27
N THR A 424 1.95 21.82 20.38
CA THR A 424 2.76 20.61 20.53
C THR A 424 3.73 20.48 19.36
N LEU A 425 5.01 20.49 19.63
CA LEU A 425 6.08 20.19 18.68
C LEU A 425 6.48 18.73 18.81
N LYS A 426 6.57 18.02 17.70
CA LYS A 426 7.03 16.63 17.65
C LYS A 426 8.22 16.54 16.70
N ALA A 427 9.22 15.77 17.04
CA ALA A 427 10.33 15.46 16.17
C ALA A 427 10.67 13.98 16.27
N SER A 428 10.94 13.35 15.16
CA SER A 428 11.44 11.99 15.10
C SER A 428 12.63 11.86 14.15
N TRP A 429 13.55 11.01 14.53
CA TRP A 429 14.63 10.52 13.69
C TRP A 429 14.71 9.01 13.82
N GLY A 430 14.85 8.32 12.71
CA GLY A 430 14.97 6.86 12.75
C GLY A 430 15.61 6.27 11.50
N LYS A 431 16.08 5.04 11.66
CA LYS A 431 16.49 4.17 10.57
C LYS A 431 15.41 3.13 10.33
N SER A 432 15.17 2.84 9.07
CA SER A 432 14.25 1.80 8.61
C SER A 432 14.92 0.92 7.58
N PHE A 433 14.37 -0.25 7.35
CA PHE A 433 14.86 -1.17 6.32
C PHE A 433 13.70 -1.92 5.68
N LYS A 434 13.96 -2.41 4.48
CA LYS A 434 13.11 -3.36 3.77
C LYS A 434 13.95 -4.57 3.35
N ALA A 435 13.48 -5.77 3.64
CA ALA A 435 14.06 -7.00 3.12
C ALA A 435 13.82 -7.09 1.60
N PRO A 436 14.75 -7.65 0.81
CA PRO A 436 14.44 -8.00 -0.57
C PRO A 436 13.21 -8.90 -0.63
N THR A 437 12.40 -8.76 -1.65
CA THR A 437 11.25 -9.66 -1.82
C THR A 437 11.73 -11.06 -2.22
N LEU A 438 10.99 -12.11 -1.83
CA LEU A 438 11.34 -13.47 -2.21
C LEU A 438 11.37 -13.65 -3.74
N PHE A 439 10.56 -12.87 -4.47
CA PHE A 439 10.64 -12.82 -5.92
C PHE A 439 11.97 -12.23 -6.41
N GLN A 440 12.45 -11.14 -5.80
CA GLN A 440 13.74 -10.53 -6.15
C GLN A 440 14.94 -11.45 -5.85
N LEU A 441 14.82 -12.26 -4.79
CA LEU A 441 15.88 -13.22 -4.42
C LEU A 441 15.87 -14.47 -5.30
N TYR A 442 14.68 -15.06 -5.53
CA TYR A 442 14.55 -16.45 -6.00
C TYR A 442 13.89 -16.58 -7.37
N GLN A 443 13.64 -15.48 -8.09
CA GLN A 443 13.20 -15.57 -9.49
C GLN A 443 14.25 -16.33 -10.30
N THR A 444 13.81 -17.29 -11.14
CA THR A 444 14.68 -18.05 -12.03
C THR A 444 15.62 -17.13 -12.81
N GLN A 445 16.90 -17.51 -12.83
CA GLN A 445 17.93 -16.79 -13.58
C GLN A 445 17.97 -17.31 -15.02
N ASN A 446 17.73 -16.42 -15.96
CA ASN A 446 17.74 -16.73 -17.38
C ASN A 446 18.95 -16.08 -18.04
N ALA A 447 19.69 -16.87 -18.80
CA ALA A 447 20.70 -16.40 -19.74
C ALA A 447 20.11 -16.38 -21.15
N ALA A 448 20.22 -15.29 -21.86
CA ALA A 448 19.72 -15.15 -23.23
C ALA A 448 20.82 -14.63 -24.14
N LEU A 449 21.00 -15.28 -25.28
CA LEU A 449 21.94 -14.88 -26.32
C LEU A 449 21.17 -14.26 -27.47
N ASP A 450 21.43 -12.98 -27.73
CA ASP A 450 20.81 -12.19 -28.79
C ASP A 450 21.85 -11.49 -29.65
N SER A 451 21.47 -10.97 -30.83
CA SER A 451 22.39 -10.19 -31.65
C SER A 451 22.77 -8.87 -30.96
N ALA A 452 24.02 -8.41 -31.17
CA ALA A 452 24.48 -7.12 -30.62
C ALA A 452 23.64 -5.94 -31.11
N SER A 453 23.03 -6.03 -32.28
CA SER A 453 22.15 -5.03 -32.85
C SER A 453 20.88 -4.79 -32.02
N TYR A 454 20.34 -5.83 -31.37
CA TYR A 454 19.21 -5.73 -30.47
C TYR A 454 19.49 -4.83 -29.25
N TYR A 455 20.75 -4.82 -28.78
CA TYR A 455 21.21 -4.00 -27.64
C TYR A 455 21.79 -2.63 -28.07
N GLY A 456 21.56 -2.19 -29.31
CA GLY A 456 22.10 -0.94 -29.82
C GLY A 456 23.61 -0.95 -30.05
N GLY A 457 24.17 -2.13 -30.33
CA GLY A 457 25.59 -2.34 -30.60
C GLY A 457 26.04 -1.76 -31.95
N VAL A 458 26.42 -0.49 -31.95
CA VAL A 458 27.02 0.16 -33.12
C VAL A 458 28.50 -0.20 -33.20
N GLY A 459 28.95 -0.69 -34.39
CA GLY A 459 30.35 -1.07 -34.58
C GLY A 459 30.70 -2.53 -34.27
N TYR A 460 29.77 -3.31 -33.80
CA TYR A 460 29.90 -4.77 -33.64
C TYR A 460 29.75 -5.48 -34.99
N GLY A 461 30.45 -6.59 -35.18
CA GLY A 461 30.29 -7.40 -36.38
C GLY A 461 28.90 -8.04 -36.50
N PRO A 462 28.49 -8.49 -37.69
CA PRO A 462 27.13 -9.04 -37.92
C PRO A 462 26.87 -10.33 -37.15
N ASP A 463 27.92 -11.03 -36.72
CA ASP A 463 27.84 -12.28 -35.96
C ASP A 463 27.97 -12.05 -34.46
N ALA A 464 28.31 -10.82 -34.01
CA ALA A 464 28.49 -10.51 -32.62
C ALA A 464 27.19 -10.72 -31.82
N ALA A 465 27.29 -11.50 -30.75
CA ALA A 465 26.18 -11.80 -29.85
C ALA A 465 26.41 -11.18 -28.47
N ILE A 466 25.33 -10.91 -27.77
CA ILE A 466 25.33 -10.41 -26.41
C ILE A 466 24.67 -11.47 -25.53
N LEU A 467 25.36 -11.84 -24.47
CA LEU A 467 24.79 -12.70 -23.43
C LEU A 467 24.16 -11.82 -22.36
N SER A 468 22.85 -11.84 -22.25
CA SER A 468 22.14 -11.12 -21.17
C SER A 468 21.75 -12.06 -20.05
N VAL A 469 21.81 -11.57 -18.82
CA VAL A 469 21.38 -12.29 -17.61
C VAL A 469 20.24 -11.52 -16.97
N SER A 470 19.15 -12.19 -16.68
CA SER A 470 17.98 -11.62 -16.01
C SER A 470 17.48 -12.58 -14.93
N GLY A 471 16.64 -12.10 -14.02
CA GLY A 471 16.08 -12.90 -12.93
C GLY A 471 16.44 -12.40 -11.56
N GLY A 472 16.28 -13.27 -10.56
CA GLY A 472 16.55 -12.97 -9.16
C GLY A 472 18.06 -12.89 -8.86
N ASN A 473 18.36 -12.40 -7.66
CA ASN A 473 19.71 -12.33 -7.15
C ASN A 473 19.71 -12.71 -5.66
N PRO A 474 20.19 -13.91 -5.29
CA PRO A 474 20.21 -14.36 -3.91
C PRO A 474 21.21 -13.59 -3.02
N ASN A 475 22.07 -12.74 -3.61
CA ASN A 475 23.06 -11.94 -2.89
C ASN A 475 22.56 -10.50 -2.58
N LEU A 476 21.28 -10.23 -2.70
CA LEU A 476 20.72 -8.93 -2.36
C LEU A 476 20.80 -8.66 -0.86
N ASP A 477 21.16 -7.43 -0.52
CA ASP A 477 21.16 -6.90 0.85
C ASP A 477 19.84 -6.15 1.15
N ALA A 478 19.60 -5.85 2.41
CA ALA A 478 18.45 -5.03 2.81
C ALA A 478 18.55 -3.60 2.26
N GLU A 479 17.44 -3.09 1.75
CA GLU A 479 17.28 -1.66 1.46
C GLU A 479 17.22 -0.86 2.78
N ARG A 480 17.79 0.34 2.84
CA ARG A 480 17.94 1.13 4.08
C ARG A 480 17.44 2.54 3.91
N ALA A 481 16.75 3.05 4.91
CA ALA A 481 16.30 4.44 4.91
C ALA A 481 16.65 5.15 6.21
N THR A 482 16.93 6.44 6.11
CA THR A 482 17.02 7.36 7.25
C THR A 482 15.95 8.41 7.09
N THR A 483 15.09 8.56 8.10
CA THR A 483 13.95 9.47 8.07
C THR A 483 14.07 10.51 9.17
N TRP A 484 13.81 11.77 8.83
CA TRP A 484 13.57 12.89 9.73
C TRP A 484 12.14 13.37 9.56
N THR A 485 11.43 13.59 10.65
CA THR A 485 10.09 14.16 10.65
C THR A 485 9.97 15.19 11.77
N VAL A 486 9.44 16.37 11.45
CA VAL A 486 9.15 17.44 12.40
C VAL A 486 7.75 17.93 12.20
N SER A 487 6.92 17.90 13.25
CA SER A 487 5.53 18.34 13.21
C SER A 487 5.28 19.44 14.25
N SER A 488 4.39 20.36 13.89
CA SER A 488 3.81 21.36 14.81
C SER A 488 2.29 21.17 14.81
N ALA A 489 1.74 20.79 15.94
CA ALA A 489 0.30 20.70 16.15
C ALA A 489 -0.15 21.93 16.95
N PHE A 490 -1.19 22.59 16.44
CA PHE A 490 -1.83 23.77 17.00
C PHE A 490 -3.28 23.46 17.36
N HIS A 491 -3.63 23.63 18.63
CA HIS A 491 -4.96 23.34 19.21
C HIS A 491 -5.31 24.39 20.27
N PRO A 492 -5.64 25.63 19.85
CA PRO A 492 -5.77 26.77 20.73
C PRO A 492 -7.00 26.66 21.65
N GLU A 493 -6.80 26.88 22.95
CA GLU A 493 -7.87 26.95 23.95
C GLU A 493 -8.89 28.05 23.63
N ALA A 494 -8.43 29.16 23.03
CA ALA A 494 -9.29 30.30 22.65
C ALA A 494 -10.24 29.97 21.49
N LEU A 495 -9.98 28.92 20.70
CA LEU A 495 -10.81 28.46 19.58
C LEU A 495 -11.07 26.96 19.72
N PRO A 496 -11.93 26.54 20.66
CA PRO A 496 -12.20 25.13 20.89
C PRO A 496 -12.70 24.44 19.61
N GLY A 497 -12.09 23.33 19.27
CA GLY A 497 -12.45 22.58 18.05
C GLY A 497 -11.59 22.90 16.82
N LEU A 498 -10.66 23.88 16.90
CA LEU A 498 -9.61 24.07 15.89
C LEU A 498 -8.42 23.17 16.19
N GLU A 499 -8.04 22.36 15.22
CA GLU A 499 -6.85 21.55 15.24
C GLU A 499 -6.14 21.72 13.89
N ALA A 500 -4.83 21.91 13.91
CA ALA A 500 -4.03 21.97 12.69
C ALA A 500 -2.66 21.34 12.96
N GLU A 501 -2.25 20.42 12.10
CA GLU A 501 -0.89 19.83 12.16
C GLU A 501 -0.16 20.11 10.84
N LEU A 502 1.04 20.67 10.96
CA LEU A 502 1.99 20.87 9.87
C LEU A 502 3.19 19.99 10.11
N THR A 503 3.51 19.13 9.14
CA THR A 503 4.61 18.17 9.23
C THR A 503 5.58 18.36 8.08
N TRP A 504 6.86 18.54 8.37
CA TRP A 504 7.96 18.41 7.42
C TRP A 504 8.62 17.04 7.55
N PHE A 505 9.05 16.46 6.42
CA PHE A 505 9.76 15.18 6.39
C PHE A 505 10.87 15.18 5.33
N ASP A 506 11.92 14.38 5.60
CA ASP A 506 13.02 14.07 4.67
C ASP A 506 13.40 12.59 4.84
N ILE A 507 13.41 11.85 3.74
CA ILE A 507 13.71 10.43 3.68
C ILE A 507 14.86 10.24 2.69
N ASP A 508 15.97 9.69 3.17
CA ASP A 508 17.09 9.23 2.34
C ASP A 508 17.07 7.70 2.29
N TYR A 509 16.65 7.17 1.14
CA TYR A 509 16.43 5.73 0.91
C TYR A 509 17.53 5.20 -0.01
N THR A 510 18.43 4.42 0.55
CA THR A 510 19.65 3.88 -0.09
C THR A 510 19.54 2.38 -0.32
N ASP A 511 20.46 1.86 -1.11
CA ASP A 511 20.57 0.42 -1.42
C ASP A 511 19.27 -0.16 -1.97
N ARG A 512 18.47 0.67 -2.65
CA ARG A 512 17.21 0.22 -3.25
C ARG A 512 17.47 -0.84 -4.32
N VAL A 513 16.69 -1.90 -4.27
CA VAL A 513 16.75 -3.00 -5.23
C VAL A 513 16.04 -2.57 -6.51
N VAL A 514 16.78 -2.57 -7.60
CA VAL A 514 16.29 -2.23 -8.94
C VAL A 514 16.84 -3.18 -9.98
N GLN A 515 16.15 -3.32 -11.11
CA GLN A 515 16.75 -3.82 -12.34
C GLN A 515 17.49 -2.64 -12.99
N PRO A 516 18.83 -2.72 -13.14
CA PRO A 516 19.62 -1.52 -13.48
C PRO A 516 19.47 -1.09 -14.93
N ILE A 517 19.13 -2.01 -15.83
CA ILE A 517 18.97 -1.75 -17.26
C ILE A 517 17.48 -1.72 -17.59
N THR A 518 16.97 -0.53 -17.94
CA THR A 518 15.57 -0.29 -18.27
C THR A 518 15.33 -0.11 -19.76
N ASP A 519 16.38 0.09 -20.54
CA ASP A 519 16.35 0.25 -22.00
C ASP A 519 17.41 -0.64 -22.64
N TYR A 520 17.03 -1.87 -22.90
CA TYR A 520 17.91 -2.88 -23.50
C TYR A 520 18.30 -2.52 -24.94
N ALA A 521 17.40 -1.90 -25.73
CA ALA A 521 17.67 -1.56 -27.11
C ALA A 521 18.81 -0.53 -27.31
N HIS A 522 19.19 0.16 -26.26
CA HIS A 522 20.31 1.11 -26.27
C HIS A 522 21.39 0.79 -25.24
N ALA A 523 21.38 -0.43 -24.68
CA ALA A 523 22.22 -0.75 -23.52
C ALA A 523 23.71 -0.58 -23.78
N LEU A 524 24.24 -1.08 -24.90
CA LEU A 524 25.67 -1.06 -25.20
C LEU A 524 26.23 0.35 -25.45
N GLY A 525 25.41 1.24 -25.99
CA GLY A 525 25.80 2.63 -26.28
C GLY A 525 25.54 3.61 -25.14
N ASN A 526 24.87 3.20 -24.06
CA ASN A 526 24.50 4.08 -22.97
C ASN A 526 25.51 4.02 -21.82
N PRO A 527 26.32 5.09 -21.60
CA PRO A 527 27.36 5.06 -20.57
C PRO A 527 26.79 4.88 -19.14
N ARG A 528 25.50 5.12 -18.94
CA ARG A 528 24.83 4.89 -17.64
C ARG A 528 24.77 3.41 -17.26
N TYR A 529 24.79 2.49 -18.25
CA TYR A 529 24.73 1.07 -18.02
C TYR A 529 26.10 0.39 -18.02
N ALA A 530 27.18 1.15 -18.33
CA ALA A 530 28.53 0.58 -18.48
C ALA A 530 29.01 -0.24 -17.28
N GLN A 531 28.60 0.13 -16.05
CA GLN A 531 28.95 -0.61 -14.84
C GLN A 531 28.25 -1.98 -14.72
N PHE A 532 27.22 -2.24 -15.53
CA PHE A 532 26.46 -3.49 -15.58
C PHE A 532 26.72 -4.28 -16.86
N ILE A 533 27.75 -3.90 -17.62
CA ILE A 533 28.11 -4.53 -18.89
C ILE A 533 29.59 -4.89 -18.86
N ASP A 534 29.90 -6.16 -19.08
CA ASP A 534 31.24 -6.62 -19.35
C ASP A 534 31.45 -6.58 -20.88
N TYR A 535 32.24 -5.62 -21.36
CA TYR A 535 32.51 -5.40 -22.79
C TYR A 535 33.62 -6.30 -23.36
N SER A 536 34.22 -7.13 -22.53
CA SER A 536 35.32 -8.03 -22.96
C SER A 536 35.32 -9.31 -22.15
N PRO A 537 34.21 -10.08 -22.19
CA PRO A 537 34.07 -11.25 -21.33
C PRO A 537 35.08 -12.31 -21.68
N THR A 538 35.62 -12.96 -20.66
CA THR A 538 36.46 -14.15 -20.85
C THR A 538 35.59 -15.37 -21.07
N ALA A 539 36.13 -16.40 -21.73
CA ALA A 539 35.42 -17.68 -21.88
C ALA A 539 35.02 -18.31 -20.54
N GLN A 540 35.84 -18.10 -19.49
CA GLN A 540 35.48 -18.51 -18.12
C GLN A 540 34.32 -17.70 -17.56
N GLY A 541 34.29 -16.39 -17.79
CA GLY A 541 33.17 -15.51 -17.35
C GLY A 541 31.86 -15.91 -18.03
N ILE A 542 31.91 -16.16 -19.36
CA ILE A 542 30.75 -16.64 -20.12
C ILE A 542 30.26 -17.99 -19.57
N GLY A 543 31.19 -18.94 -19.37
CA GLY A 543 30.89 -20.25 -18.80
C GLY A 543 30.22 -20.11 -17.40
N GLY A 544 30.78 -19.27 -16.53
CA GLY A 544 30.23 -19.04 -15.20
C GLY A 544 28.80 -18.48 -15.20
N VAL A 545 28.47 -17.60 -16.17
CA VAL A 545 27.11 -17.10 -16.36
C VAL A 545 26.16 -18.22 -16.79
N LEU A 546 26.57 -19.03 -17.76
CA LEU A 546 25.75 -20.14 -18.26
C LEU A 546 25.54 -21.23 -17.19
N ASP A 547 26.56 -21.52 -16.42
CA ASP A 547 26.53 -22.52 -15.33
C ASP A 547 25.61 -22.06 -14.16
N SER A 548 25.48 -20.75 -13.94
CA SER A 548 24.63 -20.17 -12.89
C SER A 548 23.20 -19.97 -13.32
N ALA A 549 22.90 -19.99 -14.63
CA ALA A 549 21.56 -19.76 -15.14
C ALA A 549 20.69 -21.04 -15.05
N ASP A 550 19.44 -20.87 -14.62
CA ASP A 550 18.44 -21.96 -14.59
C ASP A 550 17.98 -22.34 -16.00
N ALA A 551 18.02 -21.38 -16.94
CA ALA A 551 17.66 -21.61 -18.33
C ALA A 551 18.53 -20.78 -19.28
N PHE A 552 18.85 -21.37 -20.44
CA PHE A 552 19.58 -20.71 -21.53
C PHE A 552 18.71 -20.65 -22.79
N TYR A 553 18.56 -19.45 -23.35
CA TYR A 553 17.83 -19.19 -24.57
C TYR A 553 18.76 -18.62 -25.64
N ASN A 554 18.76 -19.18 -26.84
CA ASN A 554 19.54 -18.67 -27.96
C ASN A 554 18.60 -18.13 -29.05
N PHE A 555 18.53 -16.80 -29.17
CA PHE A 555 17.70 -16.09 -30.14
C PHE A 555 18.47 -15.62 -31.38
N THR A 556 19.77 -15.94 -31.50
CA THR A 556 20.58 -15.55 -32.66
C THR A 556 20.23 -16.30 -33.95
N GLY A 557 19.53 -17.43 -33.81
CA GLY A 557 19.25 -18.35 -34.94
C GLY A 557 20.47 -19.17 -35.40
N LYS A 558 21.60 -19.07 -34.69
CA LYS A 558 22.86 -19.79 -34.97
C LYS A 558 23.23 -20.72 -33.80
N PRO A 559 24.06 -21.74 -34.00
CA PRO A 559 24.62 -22.48 -32.89
C PRO A 559 25.39 -21.54 -31.93
N TYR A 560 25.37 -21.85 -30.65
CA TYR A 560 26.15 -21.11 -29.67
C TYR A 560 27.66 -21.32 -29.89
N ASP A 561 28.37 -20.19 -30.01
CA ASP A 561 29.83 -20.14 -29.98
C ASP A 561 30.28 -19.09 -28.95
N PRO A 562 31.03 -19.45 -27.89
CA PRO A 562 31.53 -18.47 -26.93
C PRO A 562 32.44 -17.39 -27.57
N GLY A 563 33.06 -17.66 -28.73
CA GLY A 563 33.87 -16.71 -29.46
C GLY A 563 33.06 -15.54 -30.09
N ASP A 564 31.78 -15.73 -30.31
CA ASP A 564 30.89 -14.72 -30.85
C ASP A 564 30.32 -13.77 -29.76
N VAL A 565 30.49 -14.11 -28.45
CA VAL A 565 29.97 -13.29 -27.33
C VAL A 565 30.84 -12.08 -27.13
N ALA A 566 30.35 -10.94 -27.59
CA ALA A 566 31.05 -9.66 -27.56
C ALA A 566 30.92 -8.91 -26.23
N ALA A 567 29.82 -9.12 -25.49
CA ALA A 567 29.62 -8.56 -24.16
C ALA A 567 28.66 -9.39 -23.33
N ILE A 568 28.71 -9.22 -22.00
CA ILE A 568 27.70 -9.74 -21.05
C ILE A 568 26.95 -8.55 -20.46
N VAL A 569 25.61 -8.60 -20.48
CA VAL A 569 24.70 -7.58 -19.94
C VAL A 569 24.03 -8.14 -18.69
N TYR A 570 24.35 -7.60 -17.52
CA TYR A 570 23.80 -8.01 -16.23
C TYR A 570 22.54 -7.21 -15.90
N GLY A 571 21.38 -7.79 -16.18
CA GLY A 571 20.05 -7.18 -15.95
C GLY A 571 19.33 -7.70 -14.68
N GLN A 572 20.02 -8.47 -13.85
CA GLN A 572 19.51 -8.99 -12.57
C GLN A 572 19.23 -7.87 -11.57
N TYR A 573 18.45 -8.16 -10.53
CA TYR A 573 18.23 -7.21 -9.43
C TYR A 573 19.53 -6.89 -8.67
N VAL A 574 19.74 -5.60 -8.33
CA VAL A 574 20.94 -5.12 -7.61
C VAL A 574 20.60 -3.99 -6.63
N ASN A 575 21.35 -3.90 -5.52
CA ASN A 575 21.22 -2.84 -4.49
C ASN A 575 22.04 -1.61 -4.87
N VAL A 576 21.61 -0.82 -5.83
CA VAL A 576 22.39 0.33 -6.32
C VAL A 576 21.65 1.65 -6.34
N ALA A 577 20.31 1.63 -6.18
CA ALA A 577 19.54 2.84 -6.31
C ALA A 577 19.45 3.61 -4.98
N ARG A 578 19.43 4.95 -5.09
CA ARG A 578 19.15 5.88 -4.01
C ARG A 578 18.00 6.77 -4.40
N GLN A 579 17.03 6.91 -3.50
CA GLN A 579 15.92 7.84 -3.67
C GLN A 579 15.88 8.81 -2.49
N ARG A 580 15.76 10.10 -2.78
CA ARG A 580 15.51 11.12 -1.77
C ARG A 580 14.10 11.64 -1.93
N ILE A 581 13.38 11.70 -0.82
CA ILE A 581 11.99 12.17 -0.77
C ILE A 581 11.90 13.17 0.36
N LYS A 582 11.34 14.35 0.07
CA LYS A 582 11.08 15.38 1.08
C LYS A 582 9.73 16.03 0.80
N GLY A 583 9.14 16.62 1.82
CA GLY A 583 7.87 17.29 1.62
C GLY A 583 7.29 17.88 2.87
N VAL A 584 6.05 18.35 2.72
CA VAL A 584 5.28 18.97 3.78
C VAL A 584 3.85 18.45 3.71
N ASP A 585 3.33 18.04 4.86
CA ASP A 585 1.92 17.65 5.05
C ASP A 585 1.22 18.70 5.91
N LEU A 586 -0.01 19.02 5.58
CA LEU A 586 -0.89 19.93 6.33
C LEU A 586 -2.24 19.26 6.57
N SER A 587 -2.70 19.22 7.81
CA SER A 587 -3.97 18.61 8.21
C SER A 587 -4.73 19.53 9.17
N PRO A 588 -5.55 20.49 8.65
CA PRO A 588 -6.42 21.34 9.46
C PRO A 588 -7.79 20.69 9.67
N SER A 589 -8.37 20.91 10.84
CA SER A 589 -9.76 20.59 11.17
C SER A 589 -10.35 21.68 12.07
N TYR A 590 -11.57 22.08 11.79
CA TYR A 590 -12.32 22.98 12.68
C TYR A 590 -13.76 22.55 12.83
N ARG A 591 -14.20 22.43 14.07
CA ARG A 591 -15.55 22.04 14.43
C ARG A 591 -16.31 23.22 15.00
N PHE A 592 -17.45 23.55 14.39
CA PHE A 592 -18.38 24.59 14.80
C PHE A 592 -19.64 23.94 15.37
N ASP A 593 -20.00 24.26 16.61
CA ASP A 593 -21.29 23.93 17.17
C ASP A 593 -22.26 25.09 16.89
N LEU A 594 -23.16 24.86 15.92
CA LEU A 594 -24.20 25.84 15.49
C LEU A 594 -25.53 25.54 16.18
N GLN A 595 -26.42 26.55 16.29
CA GLN A 595 -27.80 26.34 16.79
C GLN A 595 -28.55 25.29 15.96
N SER A 596 -28.26 25.20 14.65
CA SER A 596 -28.87 24.26 13.70
C SER A 596 -28.11 22.95 13.50
N GLY A 597 -27.15 22.62 14.36
CA GLY A 597 -26.37 21.42 14.23
C GLY A 597 -24.86 21.64 14.34
N ARG A 598 -24.08 20.66 13.93
CA ARG A 598 -22.61 20.70 13.96
C ARG A 598 -22.04 20.75 12.54
N LEU A 599 -21.14 21.70 12.29
CA LEU A 599 -20.38 21.81 11.05
C LEU A 599 -18.90 21.50 11.37
N THR A 600 -18.34 20.53 10.68
CA THR A 600 -16.90 20.23 10.74
C THR A 600 -16.28 20.50 9.38
N ILE A 601 -15.31 21.40 9.32
CA ILE A 601 -14.46 21.61 8.14
C ILE A 601 -13.15 20.89 8.40
N ARG A 602 -12.73 20.05 7.48
CA ARG A 602 -11.45 19.32 7.58
C ARG A 602 -10.76 19.22 6.24
N GLY A 603 -9.44 19.21 6.29
CA GLY A 603 -8.63 19.08 5.10
C GLY A 603 -7.34 18.31 5.36
N SER A 604 -6.75 17.84 4.29
CA SER A 604 -5.40 17.28 4.29
C SER A 604 -4.76 17.61 2.95
N ALA A 605 -3.48 17.99 2.97
CA ALA A 605 -2.72 18.27 1.76
C ALA A 605 -1.28 17.78 1.95
N THR A 606 -0.67 17.35 0.87
CA THR A 606 0.76 17.02 0.81
C THR A 606 1.41 17.71 -0.38
N TRP A 607 2.60 18.24 -0.14
CA TRP A 607 3.55 18.60 -1.17
C TRP A 607 4.75 17.66 -1.07
N LEU A 608 5.11 17.03 -2.19
CA LEU A 608 6.14 16.02 -2.28
C LEU A 608 7.14 16.37 -3.37
N ASP A 609 8.42 16.25 -3.06
CA ASP A 609 9.52 16.29 -4.03
C ASP A 609 10.37 15.02 -3.88
N SER A 610 10.71 14.39 -5.00
CA SER A 610 11.44 13.11 -4.99
C SER A 610 12.33 12.99 -6.21
N SER A 611 13.56 12.54 -5.97
CA SER A 611 14.52 12.21 -7.02
C SER A 611 15.15 10.84 -6.78
N GLN A 612 15.55 10.17 -7.85
CA GLN A 612 16.19 8.85 -7.83
C GLN A 612 17.47 8.83 -8.65
N GLN A 613 18.41 8.00 -8.20
CA GLN A 613 19.66 7.68 -8.89
C GLN A 613 19.79 6.14 -8.91
N ASN A 614 19.91 5.52 -10.09
CA ASN A 614 19.95 4.06 -10.24
C ASN A 614 21.38 3.49 -10.34
N GLY A 615 22.37 4.25 -9.93
CA GLY A 615 23.78 3.84 -9.92
C GLY A 615 24.69 5.01 -9.68
N VAL A 616 25.89 4.76 -9.16
CA VAL A 616 26.87 5.78 -8.78
C VAL A 616 27.26 6.66 -9.97
N ALA A 617 27.31 6.10 -11.18
CA ALA A 617 27.68 6.82 -12.41
C ALA A 617 26.51 7.60 -13.04
N GLN A 618 25.29 7.48 -12.51
CA GLN A 618 24.12 8.17 -13.06
C GLN A 618 23.84 9.48 -12.32
N SER A 619 23.37 10.50 -13.06
CA SER A 619 22.80 11.69 -12.44
C SER A 619 21.46 11.36 -11.81
N ALA A 620 21.13 11.96 -10.67
CA ALA A 620 19.79 11.89 -10.11
C ALA A 620 18.77 12.53 -11.07
N TYR A 621 17.60 11.97 -11.15
CA TYR A 621 16.47 12.47 -11.94
C TYR A 621 15.21 12.57 -11.10
N ASP A 622 14.34 13.53 -11.43
CA ASP A 622 13.08 13.74 -10.73
C ASP A 622 12.11 12.59 -10.97
N ILE A 623 11.46 12.14 -9.90
CA ILE A 623 10.38 11.17 -9.93
C ILE A 623 9.04 11.87 -9.67
N ALA A 624 8.91 12.56 -8.53
CA ALA A 624 7.66 13.22 -8.19
C ALA A 624 7.25 14.26 -9.23
N GLY A 625 5.99 14.24 -9.63
CA GLY A 625 5.44 15.10 -10.66
C GLY A 625 5.75 14.65 -12.09
N THR A 626 6.26 13.43 -12.29
CA THR A 626 6.37 12.79 -13.60
C THR A 626 5.27 11.74 -13.78
N ILE A 627 4.99 11.39 -15.02
CA ILE A 627 3.93 10.44 -15.37
C ILE A 627 4.18 9.07 -14.69
N PHE A 628 3.11 8.43 -14.19
CA PHE A 628 3.12 7.16 -13.44
C PHE A 628 3.85 7.19 -12.09
N ASN A 629 4.22 8.36 -11.62
CA ASN A 629 4.82 8.59 -10.31
C ASN A 629 3.95 9.56 -9.48
N PRO A 630 4.18 9.69 -8.17
CA PRO A 630 3.40 10.58 -7.33
C PRO A 630 3.33 12.02 -7.85
N ALA A 631 2.13 12.58 -7.93
CA ALA A 631 1.96 14.01 -8.21
C ALA A 631 2.60 14.86 -7.10
N LYS A 632 3.21 16.02 -7.45
CA LYS A 632 3.88 16.87 -6.46
C LYS A 632 2.95 17.46 -5.40
N VAL A 633 1.68 17.67 -5.74
CA VAL A 633 0.68 18.22 -4.80
C VAL A 633 -0.59 17.39 -4.88
N LYS A 634 -1.04 16.89 -3.74
CA LYS A 634 -2.37 16.31 -3.53
C LYS A 634 -3.04 16.99 -2.35
N GLY A 635 -4.34 17.17 -2.42
CA GLY A 635 -5.11 17.76 -1.33
C GLY A 635 -6.57 17.33 -1.36
N ARG A 636 -7.17 17.31 -0.18
CA ARG A 636 -8.60 17.09 0.06
C ARG A 636 -9.08 18.10 1.09
N LEU A 637 -10.16 18.82 0.79
CA LEU A 637 -10.76 19.79 1.70
C LEU A 637 -12.27 19.66 1.61
N GLY A 638 -12.95 19.63 2.74
CA GLY A 638 -14.40 19.54 2.73
C GLY A 638 -15.07 19.89 4.04
N ALA A 639 -16.37 19.76 4.04
CA ALA A 639 -17.22 20.06 5.16
C ALA A 639 -18.22 18.93 5.40
N VAL A 640 -18.50 18.67 6.66
CA VAL A 640 -19.53 17.74 7.13
C VAL A 640 -20.48 18.51 8.03
N TRP A 641 -21.75 18.56 7.67
CA TRP A 641 -22.80 19.17 8.46
C TRP A 641 -23.77 18.11 8.97
N GLY A 642 -23.97 18.08 10.28
CA GLY A 642 -24.89 17.14 10.94
C GLY A 642 -25.95 17.89 11.74
N GLN A 643 -27.22 17.54 11.53
CA GLN A 643 -28.36 18.05 12.28
C GLN A 643 -29.35 16.92 12.60
N GLY A 644 -29.40 16.54 13.85
CA GLY A 644 -30.31 15.49 14.31
C GLY A 644 -30.03 14.16 13.60
N ARG A 645 -30.92 13.75 12.70
CA ARG A 645 -30.84 12.48 11.94
C ARG A 645 -30.22 12.62 10.56
N PHE A 646 -29.88 13.83 10.16
CA PHE A 646 -29.40 14.17 8.84
C PHE A 646 -27.93 14.56 8.90
N VAL A 647 -27.12 14.01 8.00
CA VAL A 647 -25.71 14.39 7.79
C VAL A 647 -25.49 14.62 6.31
N ALA A 648 -24.86 15.75 5.98
CA ALA A 648 -24.44 16.08 4.62
C ALA A 648 -22.93 16.32 4.60
N SER A 649 -22.24 15.82 3.61
CA SER A 649 -20.80 16.08 3.40
C SER A 649 -20.52 16.49 1.96
N ALA A 650 -19.50 17.34 1.80
CA ALA A 650 -18.95 17.70 0.48
C ALA A 650 -17.43 17.88 0.59
N PHE A 651 -16.68 17.26 -0.33
CA PHE A 651 -15.22 17.28 -0.36
C PHE A 651 -14.71 17.58 -1.76
N VAL A 652 -13.75 18.48 -1.84
CA VAL A 652 -12.97 18.78 -3.05
C VAL A 652 -11.67 18.00 -2.97
N ASN A 653 -11.37 17.21 -4.00
CA ASN A 653 -10.10 16.50 -4.15
C ASN A 653 -9.29 17.17 -5.26
N TYR A 654 -8.01 17.40 -5.00
CA TYR A 654 -7.09 18.03 -5.93
C TYR A 654 -5.85 17.16 -6.13
N THR A 655 -5.45 16.94 -7.38
CA THR A 655 -4.18 16.30 -7.77
C THR A 655 -3.53 17.18 -8.83
N SER A 656 -2.30 17.61 -8.61
CA SER A 656 -1.56 18.43 -9.59
C SER A 656 -1.25 17.64 -10.86
N GLY A 657 -1.08 18.35 -11.97
CA GLY A 657 -0.63 17.74 -13.22
C GLY A 657 0.78 17.16 -13.10
N VAL A 658 1.03 16.12 -13.89
CA VAL A 658 2.33 15.43 -13.99
C VAL A 658 2.99 15.70 -15.35
N THR A 659 4.29 15.53 -15.43
CA THR A 659 5.08 15.80 -16.64
C THR A 659 5.32 14.49 -17.40
N ASP A 660 4.88 14.42 -18.64
CA ASP A 660 5.32 13.42 -19.59
C ASP A 660 6.80 13.70 -19.95
N THR A 661 7.68 12.80 -19.50
CA THR A 661 9.13 12.98 -19.67
C THR A 661 9.61 12.75 -21.11
N VAL A 662 8.83 12.01 -21.91
CA VAL A 662 9.13 11.74 -23.32
C VAL A 662 8.84 12.99 -24.17
N ASN A 663 7.59 13.47 -24.08
CA ASN A 663 7.14 14.63 -24.87
C ASN A 663 7.43 15.98 -24.19
N LYS A 664 7.96 15.97 -22.95
CA LYS A 664 8.26 17.14 -22.12
C LYS A 664 7.06 18.09 -21.95
N ARG A 665 5.86 17.51 -21.84
CA ARG A 665 4.62 18.23 -21.65
C ARG A 665 4.02 17.90 -20.28
N LYS A 666 3.43 18.92 -19.65
CA LYS A 666 2.73 18.77 -18.38
C LYS A 666 1.24 18.59 -18.63
N THR A 667 0.62 17.58 -17.97
CA THR A 667 -0.83 17.40 -17.96
C THR A 667 -1.52 18.50 -17.14
N ALA A 668 -2.81 18.71 -17.35
CA ALA A 668 -3.62 19.54 -16.46
C ALA A 668 -3.73 18.92 -15.05
N SER A 669 -4.16 19.71 -14.08
CA SER A 669 -4.55 19.20 -12.77
C SER A 669 -5.91 18.51 -12.83
N PHE A 670 -6.16 17.61 -11.89
CA PHE A 670 -7.42 16.90 -11.74
C PHE A 670 -8.10 17.30 -10.44
N THR A 671 -9.30 17.87 -10.57
CA THR A 671 -10.10 18.32 -9.41
C THR A 671 -11.48 17.71 -9.49
N THR A 672 -11.89 17.00 -8.44
CA THR A 672 -13.22 16.38 -8.31
C THR A 672 -13.92 16.86 -7.05
N VAL A 673 -15.24 16.76 -7.04
CA VAL A 673 -16.08 17.04 -5.84
C VAL A 673 -16.90 15.80 -5.55
N ASP A 674 -16.82 15.34 -4.30
CA ASP A 674 -17.62 14.24 -3.79
C ASP A 674 -18.62 14.77 -2.77
N THR A 675 -19.84 14.21 -2.74
CA THR A 675 -20.88 14.59 -1.78
C THR A 675 -21.65 13.38 -1.31
N THR A 676 -22.03 13.38 -0.04
CA THR A 676 -22.82 12.30 0.57
C THR A 676 -23.91 12.88 1.45
N LEU A 677 -25.09 12.31 1.39
CA LEU A 677 -26.25 12.63 2.23
C LEU A 677 -26.66 11.38 3.00
N HIS A 678 -26.71 11.49 4.32
CA HIS A 678 -27.16 10.43 5.21
C HIS A 678 -28.44 10.82 5.94
N TYR A 679 -29.31 9.84 6.15
CA TYR A 679 -30.49 9.96 6.99
C TYR A 679 -30.68 8.70 7.85
N ALA A 680 -30.62 8.86 9.18
CA ALA A 680 -30.83 7.79 10.14
C ALA A 680 -32.18 7.92 10.82
N THR A 681 -33.02 6.86 10.85
CA THR A 681 -34.37 6.93 11.42
C THR A 681 -34.39 6.92 12.96
N GLY A 682 -33.26 6.56 13.59
CA GLY A 682 -33.13 6.45 15.05
C GLY A 682 -33.82 5.21 15.62
N SER A 683 -33.84 5.09 16.97
CA SER A 683 -34.25 3.89 17.70
C SER A 683 -35.70 3.95 18.24
N HIS A 684 -36.62 4.63 17.57
CA HIS A 684 -38.02 4.77 18.00
C HIS A 684 -38.82 3.53 17.56
N GLY A 685 -38.98 2.53 18.33
CA GLY A 685 -39.76 1.30 18.08
C GLY A 685 -40.62 1.22 16.80
N GLY A 686 -40.59 0.07 16.14
CA GLY A 686 -41.34 -0.20 14.91
C GLY A 686 -40.48 -0.64 13.73
N ALA A 687 -41.11 -1.00 12.62
CA ALA A 687 -40.43 -1.56 11.44
C ALA A 687 -39.40 -0.62 10.78
N LEU A 688 -39.57 0.69 10.93
CA LEU A 688 -38.68 1.71 10.39
C LEU A 688 -37.57 2.17 11.36
N SER A 689 -37.48 1.58 12.56
CA SER A 689 -36.43 1.88 13.52
C SER A 689 -35.08 1.32 13.05
N GLY A 690 -33.97 1.99 13.35
CA GLY A 690 -32.63 1.52 13.07
C GLY A 690 -32.25 1.51 11.57
N LEU A 691 -33.03 2.18 10.71
CA LEU A 691 -32.67 2.31 9.29
C LEU A 691 -31.69 3.48 9.10
N ASP A 692 -30.73 3.26 8.23
CA ASP A 692 -29.77 4.26 7.77
C ASP A 692 -29.73 4.25 6.24
N PHE A 693 -29.93 5.42 5.64
CA PHE A 693 -29.92 5.63 4.20
C PHE A 693 -28.76 6.55 3.83
N ALA A 694 -28.03 6.22 2.77
CA ALA A 694 -27.04 7.12 2.23
C ALA A 694 -27.14 7.22 0.70
N LEU A 695 -27.02 8.46 0.21
CA LEU A 695 -26.87 8.78 -1.21
C LEU A 695 -25.51 9.43 -1.41
N SER A 696 -24.63 8.81 -2.19
CA SER A 696 -23.28 9.30 -2.44
C SER A 696 -23.07 9.56 -3.93
N VAL A 697 -22.41 10.67 -4.24
CA VAL A 697 -21.99 11.04 -5.59
C VAL A 697 -20.49 11.35 -5.56
N GLN A 698 -19.70 10.52 -6.17
CA GLN A 698 -18.27 10.79 -6.39
C GLN A 698 -18.09 11.48 -7.74
N ASN A 699 -17.13 12.42 -7.82
CA ASN A 699 -16.89 13.24 -9.02
C ASN A 699 -18.16 13.88 -9.56
N LEU A 700 -18.85 14.67 -8.72
CA LEU A 700 -20.17 15.30 -8.99
C LEU A 700 -20.24 15.98 -10.37
N PHE A 701 -19.15 16.62 -10.82
CA PHE A 701 -19.10 17.36 -12.08
C PHE A 701 -18.64 16.53 -13.26
N ASN A 702 -18.50 15.20 -13.09
CA ASN A 702 -18.11 14.25 -14.15
C ASN A 702 -16.80 14.64 -14.87
N ARG A 703 -15.78 15.05 -14.11
CA ARG A 703 -14.47 15.44 -14.68
C ARG A 703 -13.76 14.23 -15.24
N SER A 704 -13.35 14.30 -16.50
CA SER A 704 -12.49 13.31 -17.14
C SER A 704 -11.03 13.48 -16.69
N PRO A 705 -10.22 12.39 -16.69
CA PRO A 705 -8.81 12.48 -16.35
C PRO A 705 -8.04 13.37 -17.35
N PRO A 706 -6.99 14.08 -16.90
CA PRO A 706 -6.11 14.82 -17.79
C PRO A 706 -5.39 13.90 -18.77
N LEU A 707 -5.39 14.27 -20.05
CA LEU A 707 -4.82 13.46 -21.12
C LEU A 707 -3.36 13.80 -21.39
N TYR A 708 -2.61 12.84 -21.90
CA TYR A 708 -1.27 12.99 -22.46
C TYR A 708 -1.15 12.22 -23.79
N ALA A 709 -0.11 12.53 -24.58
CA ALA A 709 0.17 11.78 -25.80
C ALA A 709 0.82 10.44 -25.46
N ALA A 710 0.03 9.39 -25.41
CA ALA A 710 0.54 8.05 -25.11
C ALA A 710 1.55 7.62 -26.18
N ALA A 711 2.57 6.86 -25.78
CA ALA A 711 3.62 6.37 -26.67
C ALA A 711 3.10 5.31 -27.67
N SER A 712 1.97 4.69 -27.39
CA SER A 712 1.31 3.69 -28.22
C SER A 712 -0.20 3.96 -28.28
N LEU A 713 -0.81 3.67 -29.43
CA LEU A 713 -2.27 3.70 -29.59
C LEU A 713 -3.01 2.68 -28.72
N ASP A 714 -2.28 1.74 -28.14
CA ASP A 714 -2.81 0.72 -27.26
C ASP A 714 -2.80 1.15 -25.79
N ALA A 715 -2.07 2.22 -25.46
CA ALA A 715 -2.01 2.73 -24.10
C ALA A 715 -3.16 3.71 -23.83
N PRO A 716 -3.78 3.67 -22.64
CA PRO A 716 -4.76 4.68 -22.26
C PRO A 716 -4.15 6.08 -22.31
N PRO A 717 -4.88 7.08 -22.84
CA PRO A 717 -4.34 8.43 -23.01
C PRO A 717 -4.31 9.25 -21.72
N TYR A 718 -4.27 8.61 -20.55
CA TYR A 718 -4.19 9.24 -19.22
C TYR A 718 -3.32 8.43 -18.28
N ASP A 719 -2.80 9.10 -17.25
CA ASP A 719 -2.03 8.48 -16.17
C ASP A 719 -2.96 7.79 -15.17
N SER A 720 -3.10 6.47 -15.30
CA SER A 720 -4.00 5.66 -14.47
C SER A 720 -3.54 5.53 -13.00
N THR A 721 -2.31 5.91 -12.67
CA THR A 721 -1.80 5.87 -11.29
C THR A 721 -2.18 7.11 -10.48
N ASN A 722 -2.39 8.26 -11.15
CA ASN A 722 -2.76 9.52 -10.53
C ASN A 722 -4.22 9.91 -10.73
N TYR A 723 -4.86 9.44 -11.81
CA TYR A 723 -6.20 9.89 -12.22
C TYR A 723 -7.14 8.71 -12.47
N SER A 724 -8.41 8.88 -12.14
CA SER A 724 -9.45 7.84 -12.30
C SER A 724 -10.23 7.99 -13.58
N ALA A 725 -10.48 6.87 -14.29
CA ALA A 725 -11.34 6.79 -15.46
C ALA A 725 -12.83 6.56 -15.12
N ILE A 726 -13.21 6.49 -13.85
CA ILE A 726 -14.58 6.13 -13.46
C ILE A 726 -15.60 7.18 -13.92
N GLY A 727 -15.23 8.48 -13.90
CA GLY A 727 -16.17 9.56 -14.13
C GLY A 727 -17.06 9.79 -12.88
N ARG A 728 -18.30 10.31 -13.08
CA ARG A 728 -19.26 10.48 -12.00
C ARG A 728 -19.89 9.15 -11.61
N PHE A 729 -19.76 8.78 -10.33
CA PHE A 729 -20.33 7.56 -9.78
C PHE A 729 -21.43 7.91 -8.76
N LEU A 730 -22.62 7.33 -8.93
CA LEU A 730 -23.72 7.45 -7.99
C LEU A 730 -23.93 6.14 -7.27
N SER A 731 -24.22 6.22 -5.96
CA SER A 731 -24.64 5.05 -5.20
C SER A 731 -25.66 5.39 -4.14
N PHE A 732 -26.54 4.44 -3.89
CA PHE A 732 -27.52 4.46 -2.81
C PHE A 732 -27.32 3.24 -1.93
N SER A 733 -27.30 3.46 -0.63
CA SER A 733 -27.20 2.37 0.37
C SER A 733 -28.32 2.47 1.40
N VAL A 734 -28.69 1.31 1.91
CA VAL A 734 -29.60 1.16 3.04
C VAL A 734 -29.03 0.12 3.98
N SER A 735 -29.03 0.40 5.28
CA SER A 735 -28.74 -0.61 6.30
C SER A 735 -29.79 -0.55 7.41
N LYS A 736 -29.96 -1.67 8.08
CA LYS A 736 -30.85 -1.80 9.23
C LYS A 736 -30.12 -2.50 10.37
N HIS A 737 -30.19 -1.86 11.52
CA HIS A 737 -29.67 -2.39 12.79
C HIS A 737 -30.81 -2.78 13.72
N TRP A 738 -30.69 -3.97 14.39
CA TRP A 738 -31.62 -4.51 15.38
C TRP A 738 -30.96 -4.71 16.73
#